data_1d3a85e42a197e59a9c23fa252e7635d
#
_entry.id   1d3a85e42a197e59a9c23fa252e7635d
#
_cell.length_a   1.000
_cell.length_b   1.000
_cell.length_c   1.000
_cell.angle_alpha   90.00
_cell.angle_beta   90.00
_cell.angle_gamma   90.00
#
_symmetry.space_group_name_H-M   'P 1'
#
loop_
_entity.id
_entity.type
_entity.pdbx_description
1 polymer ?
#
loop_
_entity_poly.entity_id
_entity_poly.type
_entity_poly.pdbx_seq_one_letter_code
_entity_poly.pdbx_strand_id
1 'polypeptide(L)'
;MNNLINTCKEKNIILPEVVMNLLLSGKGITVFNSTDELALAATNGIENVEFEVKYDVPGKGEYVEATVQRVKNGISANYTEAYMRRRDPGTMAIADDKPTDKKRFKDKYGFEFAKLQAETFEWLKKKDLAVFFYFAGRVNIGSLGIAIAPANAAFFSMGLSMLQEIVAVKDLKENSEIKSIIFVAPIFRHTHFNGKQVVVHNRTENVHELYSYNLYPGPSAKKGLYGVLLAQGEKENWLTAHCSAVQSVSPYDNITVFMHEGASGGGKSELHQHIVREPDGRVLLGRNSITDEERFITIPRFCSFNPVADDMAFCHPSLQRGDGKLRIIDAENAWFVRVDSVRQYGDDPFLEKITINPVKPLLFLNIETKPESTALIWDHIQDEPGKPCPNPRVILPRNIVPNVVDKPVSVDIRSFGIRTPICSKEKPTYGIVGMFHILPPALAWLWRLVAPRGHNNPSIVGSGNMESEGVGSYWPFATGKRVIHANMLLKQIIETPRTTFTLVPNQNIGVWNVGFKPQLIMREYLTRRGVAKLRSDQYQPARCPLLGYELNYLTIEGSKIPSRFLKVYNQAEVGFEGYDAGAELLQKFFKEELQKFLQDDLLHTGKRIIDACLSNASTDEYNQIVPMSYQYTFNNLEDYEQSSSNNGV
;
A
#
# COMPACT_ATOMS: atom_id res chain seq x y z
N MET A 1 -18.92 28.89 9.07
CA MET A 1 -18.26 29.58 7.94
C MET A 1 -17.52 30.84 8.41
N ASN A 2 -18.17 31.88 8.91
CA ASN A 2 -17.47 33.13 9.30
C ASN A 2 -16.35 32.90 10.33
N ASN A 3 -16.56 32.00 11.30
CA ASN A 3 -15.53 31.63 12.26
C ASN A 3 -14.28 31.02 11.58
N LEU A 4 -14.45 30.14 10.59
CA LEU A 4 -13.34 29.55 9.84
C LEU A 4 -12.52 30.62 9.09
N ILE A 5 -13.20 31.50 8.35
CA ILE A 5 -12.54 32.56 7.57
C ILE A 5 -11.81 33.54 8.49
N ASN A 6 -12.43 33.92 9.61
CA ASN A 6 -11.82 34.82 10.60
C ASN A 6 -10.59 34.17 11.25
N THR A 7 -10.70 32.92 11.69
CA THR A 7 -9.56 32.19 12.29
C THR A 7 -8.41 32.04 11.29
N CYS A 8 -8.69 31.74 10.01
CA CYS A 8 -7.65 31.69 8.99
C CYS A 8 -6.94 33.06 8.84
N LYS A 9 -7.69 34.16 8.83
CA LYS A 9 -7.13 35.51 8.77
C LYS A 9 -6.29 35.83 10.00
N GLU A 10 -6.79 35.55 11.20
CA GLU A 10 -6.10 35.78 12.46
C GLU A 10 -4.79 35.00 12.57
N LYS A 11 -4.77 33.77 12.02
CA LYS A 11 -3.59 32.88 12.02
C LYS A 11 -2.72 33.06 10.77
N ASN A 12 -2.98 34.05 9.92
CA ASN A 12 -2.25 34.29 8.67
C ASN A 12 -2.21 33.05 7.74
N ILE A 13 -3.34 32.33 7.63
CA ILE A 13 -3.50 31.19 6.73
C ILE A 13 -4.23 31.65 5.49
N ILE A 14 -3.59 31.53 4.32
CA ILE A 14 -4.19 31.91 3.04
C ILE A 14 -5.02 30.75 2.51
N LEU A 15 -6.34 30.95 2.46
CA LEU A 15 -7.23 30.02 1.78
C LEU A 15 -7.07 30.18 0.25
N PRO A 16 -6.88 29.09 -0.50
CA PRO A 16 -6.87 29.15 -1.96
C PRO A 16 -8.15 29.81 -2.51
N GLU A 17 -8.03 30.61 -3.57
CA GLU A 17 -9.12 31.41 -4.12
C GLU A 17 -10.35 30.55 -4.44
N VAL A 18 -10.16 29.39 -5.03
CA VAL A 18 -11.25 28.44 -5.36
C VAL A 18 -12.01 27.97 -4.11
N VAL A 19 -11.30 27.73 -3.00
CA VAL A 19 -11.91 27.38 -1.72
C VAL A 19 -12.71 28.56 -1.18
N MET A 20 -12.11 29.75 -1.19
CA MET A 20 -12.79 30.97 -0.73
C MET A 20 -14.06 31.22 -1.50
N ASN A 21 -14.02 31.08 -2.84
CA ASN A 21 -15.20 31.26 -3.70
C ASN A 21 -16.31 30.25 -3.37
N LEU A 22 -15.99 28.98 -3.11
CA LEU A 22 -16.96 27.97 -2.69
C LEU A 22 -17.55 28.27 -1.31
N LEU A 23 -16.72 28.70 -0.36
CA LEU A 23 -17.20 29.06 0.98
C LEU A 23 -18.14 30.26 0.97
N LEU A 24 -17.90 31.25 0.11
CA LEU A 24 -18.71 32.46 0.03
C LEU A 24 -20.01 32.26 -0.78
N SER A 25 -20.03 31.37 -1.77
CA SER A 25 -21.14 31.17 -2.70
C SER A 25 -21.92 29.87 -2.51
N GLY A 26 -21.46 28.96 -1.61
CA GLY A 26 -22.12 27.69 -1.37
C GLY A 26 -23.48 27.83 -0.68
N LYS A 27 -24.40 26.90 -0.94
CA LYS A 27 -25.76 26.88 -0.39
C LYS A 27 -25.76 26.76 1.15
N GLY A 28 -25.01 25.81 1.68
CA GLY A 28 -24.84 25.57 3.12
C GLY A 28 -23.45 25.04 3.41
N ILE A 29 -22.77 25.55 4.45
CA ILE A 29 -21.42 25.14 4.81
C ILE A 29 -21.40 24.72 6.27
N THR A 30 -21.09 23.44 6.50
CA THR A 30 -20.81 22.92 7.84
C THR A 30 -19.31 22.63 7.97
N VAL A 31 -18.67 23.24 8.97
CA VAL A 31 -17.26 23.03 9.27
C VAL A 31 -17.14 22.01 10.38
N PHE A 32 -16.45 20.91 10.12
CA PHE A 32 -16.23 19.83 11.07
C PHE A 32 -14.85 19.92 11.71
N ASN A 33 -14.76 19.60 13.00
CA ASN A 33 -13.54 19.71 13.80
C ASN A 33 -13.10 18.37 14.40
N SER A 34 -13.91 17.32 14.22
CA SER A 34 -13.58 15.99 14.73
C SER A 34 -14.19 14.88 13.85
N THR A 35 -13.59 13.71 13.91
CA THR A 35 -14.14 12.50 13.27
C THR A 35 -15.48 12.09 13.88
N ASP A 36 -15.69 12.35 15.17
CA ASP A 36 -16.96 12.02 15.86
C ASP A 36 -18.12 12.88 15.32
N GLU A 37 -17.89 14.17 15.03
CA GLU A 37 -18.88 15.03 14.36
C GLU A 37 -19.24 14.47 12.98
N LEU A 38 -18.25 14.01 12.21
CA LEU A 38 -18.47 13.40 10.89
C LEU A 38 -19.19 12.05 10.98
N ALA A 39 -18.92 11.25 12.02
CA ALA A 39 -19.63 10.00 12.29
C ALA A 39 -21.12 10.25 12.56
N LEU A 40 -21.47 11.27 13.35
CA LEU A 40 -22.86 11.67 13.55
C LEU A 40 -23.51 12.15 12.26
N ALA A 41 -22.80 12.93 11.47
CA ALA A 41 -23.29 13.45 10.20
C ALA A 41 -23.46 12.33 9.13
N ALA A 42 -22.77 11.19 9.26
CA ALA A 42 -22.84 10.09 8.28
C ALA A 42 -24.24 9.49 8.13
N THR A 43 -25.07 9.58 9.17
CA THR A 43 -26.50 9.20 9.16
C THR A 43 -27.42 10.40 9.33
N ASN A 44 -26.95 11.60 9.01
CA ASN A 44 -27.66 12.86 9.21
C ASN A 44 -28.16 13.08 10.66
N GLY A 45 -27.44 12.54 11.64
CA GLY A 45 -27.80 12.58 13.07
C GLY A 45 -28.97 11.67 13.46
N ILE A 46 -29.45 10.82 12.56
CA ILE A 46 -30.59 9.93 12.81
C ILE A 46 -30.07 8.56 13.26
N GLU A 47 -30.63 8.07 14.34
CA GLU A 47 -30.38 6.71 14.88
C GLU A 47 -31.44 5.71 14.36
N ASN A 48 -31.16 4.43 14.44
CA ASN A 48 -32.07 3.32 14.10
C ASN A 48 -32.63 3.32 12.67
N VAL A 49 -31.90 3.96 11.73
CA VAL A 49 -32.27 4.00 10.32
C VAL A 49 -31.11 3.62 9.43
N GLU A 50 -31.44 3.12 8.25
CA GLU A 50 -30.53 3.03 7.13
C GLU A 50 -30.64 4.32 6.32
N PHE A 51 -29.53 5.06 6.22
CA PHE A 51 -29.46 6.32 5.50
C PHE A 51 -28.93 6.09 4.09
N GLU A 52 -29.69 6.55 3.09
CA GLU A 52 -29.29 6.47 1.69
C GLU A 52 -28.45 7.68 1.28
N VAL A 53 -27.22 7.44 0.84
CA VAL A 53 -26.38 8.45 0.20
C VAL A 53 -26.74 8.51 -1.27
N LYS A 54 -27.50 9.54 -1.64
CA LYS A 54 -28.09 9.67 -2.98
C LYS A 54 -27.95 11.05 -3.59
N TYR A 55 -28.04 11.10 -4.90
CA TYR A 55 -28.00 12.31 -5.69
C TYR A 55 -28.68 12.12 -7.05
N ASP A 56 -29.23 13.21 -7.61
CA ASP A 56 -29.89 13.16 -8.91
C ASP A 56 -28.84 13.11 -10.03
N VAL A 57 -28.95 12.10 -10.88
CA VAL A 57 -28.12 11.96 -12.09
C VAL A 57 -28.93 12.36 -13.31
N PRO A 58 -28.49 13.38 -14.08
CA PRO A 58 -29.18 13.82 -15.27
C PRO A 58 -29.48 12.66 -16.23
N GLY A 59 -30.76 12.52 -16.60
CA GLY A 59 -31.25 11.47 -17.49
C GLY A 59 -31.41 10.08 -16.87
N LYS A 60 -31.05 9.90 -15.57
CA LYS A 60 -31.23 8.62 -14.84
C LYS A 60 -32.10 8.74 -13.59
N GLY A 61 -32.32 9.98 -13.10
CA GLY A 61 -33.06 10.24 -11.86
C GLY A 61 -32.19 10.04 -10.60
N GLU A 62 -32.86 9.79 -9.48
CA GLU A 62 -32.19 9.57 -8.19
C GLU A 62 -31.38 8.29 -8.20
N TYR A 63 -30.11 8.39 -7.78
CA TYR A 63 -29.17 7.29 -7.69
C TYR A 63 -28.66 7.13 -6.25
N VAL A 64 -28.82 5.95 -5.68
CA VAL A 64 -28.30 5.59 -4.36
C VAL A 64 -26.89 4.98 -4.51
N GLU A 65 -25.88 5.69 -4.06
CA GLU A 65 -24.48 5.25 -4.12
C GLU A 65 -24.16 4.22 -3.04
N ALA A 66 -24.62 4.48 -1.82
CA ALA A 66 -24.38 3.61 -0.66
C ALA A 66 -25.51 3.74 0.36
N THR A 67 -25.71 2.68 1.14
CA THR A 67 -26.50 2.72 2.36
C THR A 67 -25.57 2.83 3.56
N VAL A 68 -25.91 3.69 4.51
CA VAL A 68 -25.08 3.99 5.68
C VAL A 68 -25.91 3.85 6.93
N GLN A 69 -25.36 3.21 7.95
CA GLN A 69 -26.06 3.01 9.21
C GLN A 69 -25.12 3.13 10.40
N ARG A 70 -25.65 3.63 11.50
CA ARG A 70 -24.96 3.62 12.78
C ARG A 70 -25.02 2.22 13.39
N VAL A 71 -23.88 1.76 13.88
CA VAL A 71 -23.72 0.49 14.59
C VAL A 71 -23.06 0.75 15.93
N LYS A 72 -23.14 -0.20 16.87
CA LYS A 72 -22.59 -0.02 18.24
C LYS A 72 -21.09 0.27 18.26
N ASN A 73 -20.35 -0.25 17.28
CA ASN A 73 -18.91 -0.11 17.17
C ASN A 73 -18.47 0.87 16.06
N GLY A 74 -19.39 1.65 15.46
CA GLY A 74 -19.05 2.69 14.50
C GLY A 74 -20.12 2.99 13.46
N ILE A 75 -19.68 3.16 12.24
CA ILE A 75 -20.52 3.40 11.04
C ILE A 75 -20.26 2.27 10.04
N SER A 76 -21.33 1.72 9.46
CA SER A 76 -21.23 0.79 8.33
C SER A 76 -21.77 1.46 7.07
N ALA A 77 -21.01 1.39 5.97
CA ALA A 77 -21.40 1.92 4.68
C ALA A 77 -21.24 0.85 3.58
N ASN A 78 -22.32 0.56 2.88
CA ASN A 78 -22.39 -0.52 1.90
C ASN A 78 -22.75 0.04 0.52
N TYR A 79 -21.85 -0.13 -0.46
CA TYR A 79 -22.10 0.33 -1.82
C TYR A 79 -23.12 -0.54 -2.53
N THR A 80 -24.02 0.10 -3.27
CA THR A 80 -25.06 -0.60 -4.03
C THR A 80 -24.50 -1.36 -5.23
N GLU A 81 -23.51 -0.80 -5.92
CA GLU A 81 -22.85 -1.43 -7.06
C GLU A 81 -21.67 -2.31 -6.65
N ALA A 82 -21.61 -3.55 -7.13
CA ALA A 82 -20.49 -4.47 -6.93
C ALA A 82 -19.15 -3.92 -7.46
N TYR A 83 -19.17 -3.12 -8.53
CA TYR A 83 -17.97 -2.43 -9.05
C TYR A 83 -17.38 -1.47 -8.01
N MET A 84 -18.22 -0.70 -7.30
CA MET A 84 -17.77 0.25 -6.27
C MET A 84 -17.16 -0.43 -5.03
N ARG A 85 -17.36 -1.74 -4.88
CA ARG A 85 -16.77 -2.57 -3.82
C ARG A 85 -15.37 -3.06 -4.17
N ARG A 86 -14.80 -2.69 -5.32
CA ARG A 86 -13.48 -3.13 -5.82
C ARG A 86 -12.56 -1.95 -6.07
N ARG A 87 -11.26 -2.23 -6.06
CA ARG A 87 -10.25 -1.28 -6.52
C ARG A 87 -10.13 -1.35 -8.04
N ASP A 88 -10.27 -0.21 -8.70
CA ASP A 88 -9.91 -0.04 -10.10
C ASP A 88 -8.50 0.58 -10.20
N PRO A 89 -7.50 -0.11 -10.80
CA PRO A 89 -6.15 0.45 -10.97
C PRO A 89 -6.12 1.66 -11.92
N GLY A 90 -7.11 1.79 -12.78
CA GLY A 90 -7.20 2.84 -13.78
C GLY A 90 -7.77 4.18 -13.31
N THR A 91 -7.92 4.42 -12.00
CA THR A 91 -8.63 5.59 -11.47
C THR A 91 -7.94 6.92 -11.72
N MET A 92 -6.61 6.97 -11.70
CA MET A 92 -5.85 8.23 -11.76
C MET A 92 -5.82 8.86 -13.14
N ALA A 93 -5.91 10.19 -13.20
CA ALA A 93 -5.56 11.03 -14.34
C ALA A 93 -4.85 12.30 -13.87
N ILE A 94 -3.94 12.85 -14.69
CA ILE A 94 -3.20 14.07 -14.42
C ILE A 94 -3.78 15.19 -15.27
N ALA A 95 -4.17 16.29 -14.63
CA ALA A 95 -4.80 17.43 -15.32
C ALA A 95 -3.80 18.54 -15.67
N ASP A 96 -2.74 18.67 -14.90
CA ASP A 96 -1.72 19.72 -15.07
C ASP A 96 -0.67 19.37 -16.15
N ASP A 97 0.16 20.36 -16.50
CA ASP A 97 1.20 20.25 -17.53
C ASP A 97 2.60 19.89 -16.98
N LYS A 98 2.74 19.68 -15.66
CA LYS A 98 4.02 19.29 -15.06
C LYS A 98 4.50 17.93 -15.61
N PRO A 99 5.82 17.68 -15.61
CA PRO A 99 6.36 16.41 -16.10
C PRO A 99 5.73 15.20 -15.41
N THR A 100 5.36 14.19 -16.22
CA THR A 100 4.72 12.96 -15.74
C THR A 100 4.84 11.84 -16.77
N ASP A 101 4.93 10.60 -16.29
CA ASP A 101 4.78 9.39 -17.10
C ASP A 101 3.36 8.81 -17.01
N LYS A 102 2.44 9.52 -16.39
CA LYS A 102 1.02 9.15 -16.31
C LYS A 102 0.24 9.67 -17.51
N LYS A 103 -0.86 8.99 -17.83
CA LYS A 103 -1.80 9.50 -18.84
C LYS A 103 -2.40 10.83 -18.38
N ARG A 104 -2.32 11.84 -19.23
CA ARG A 104 -3.00 13.12 -18.99
C ARG A 104 -4.49 12.94 -19.14
N PHE A 105 -5.25 13.81 -18.44
CA PHE A 105 -6.70 13.78 -18.44
C PHE A 105 -7.28 13.87 -19.86
N LYS A 106 -6.80 14.83 -20.67
CA LYS A 106 -7.22 15.00 -22.06
C LYS A 106 -6.99 13.77 -22.91
N ASP A 107 -5.80 13.13 -22.79
CA ASP A 107 -5.44 11.92 -23.54
C ASP A 107 -6.28 10.71 -23.14
N LYS A 108 -6.74 10.70 -21.87
CA LYS A 108 -7.51 9.58 -21.32
C LYS A 108 -9.01 9.70 -21.61
N TYR A 109 -9.55 10.90 -21.61
CA TYR A 109 -11.00 11.15 -21.67
C TYR A 109 -11.45 11.96 -22.89
N GLY A 110 -10.52 12.53 -23.67
CA GLY A 110 -10.83 13.21 -24.93
C GLY A 110 -11.35 14.64 -24.80
N PHE A 111 -11.33 15.23 -23.58
CA PHE A 111 -11.76 16.63 -23.36
C PHE A 111 -10.89 17.32 -22.31
N GLU A 112 -10.94 18.66 -22.28
CA GLU A 112 -10.13 19.45 -21.36
C GLU A 112 -10.68 19.39 -19.93
N PHE A 113 -9.79 19.21 -18.95
CA PHE A 113 -10.16 19.14 -17.54
C PHE A 113 -10.78 20.43 -17.02
N ALA A 114 -10.32 21.60 -17.51
CA ALA A 114 -10.86 22.90 -17.09
C ALA A 114 -12.38 23.02 -17.21
N LYS A 115 -12.98 22.37 -18.23
CA LYS A 115 -14.42 22.30 -18.39
C LYS A 115 -15.08 21.55 -17.24
N LEU A 116 -14.59 20.33 -16.94
CA LEU A 116 -15.12 19.52 -15.85
C LEU A 116 -14.88 20.17 -14.49
N GLN A 117 -13.74 20.85 -14.32
CA GLN A 117 -13.42 21.60 -13.11
C GLN A 117 -14.47 22.70 -12.86
N ALA A 118 -14.81 23.49 -13.88
CA ALA A 118 -15.85 24.51 -13.78
C ALA A 118 -17.21 23.90 -13.44
N GLU A 119 -17.60 22.81 -14.11
CA GLU A 119 -18.86 22.11 -13.83
C GLU A 119 -18.87 21.53 -12.40
N THR A 120 -17.73 21.05 -11.90
CA THR A 120 -17.57 20.56 -10.53
C THR A 120 -17.84 21.66 -9.51
N PHE A 121 -17.28 22.84 -9.70
CA PHE A 121 -17.52 23.97 -8.79
C PHE A 121 -18.96 24.46 -8.85
N GLU A 122 -19.57 24.56 -10.03
CA GLU A 122 -20.98 24.93 -10.17
C GLU A 122 -21.93 23.90 -9.53
N TRP A 123 -21.56 22.61 -9.53
CA TRP A 123 -22.33 21.58 -8.84
C TRP A 123 -22.17 21.68 -7.32
N LEU A 124 -20.93 21.85 -6.82
CA LEU A 124 -20.65 21.99 -5.38
C LEU A 124 -21.33 23.21 -4.78
N LYS A 125 -21.38 24.37 -5.46
CA LYS A 125 -22.08 25.57 -5.00
C LYS A 125 -23.56 25.33 -4.70
N LYS A 126 -24.19 24.36 -5.37
CA LYS A 126 -25.62 24.05 -5.22
C LYS A 126 -25.88 23.00 -4.12
N LYS A 127 -24.85 22.52 -3.45
CA LYS A 127 -24.94 21.47 -2.40
C LYS A 127 -24.67 22.05 -1.02
N ASP A 128 -25.24 21.41 0.00
CA ASP A 128 -24.76 21.58 1.35
C ASP A 128 -23.41 20.85 1.45
N LEU A 129 -22.39 21.53 2.00
CA LEU A 129 -21.01 21.06 1.98
C LEU A 129 -20.49 20.78 3.40
N ALA A 130 -19.80 19.66 3.54
CA ALA A 130 -18.94 19.33 4.65
C ALA A 130 -17.52 19.83 4.34
N VAL A 131 -16.97 20.67 5.21
CA VAL A 131 -15.63 21.26 5.08
C VAL A 131 -14.84 20.98 6.34
N PHE A 132 -13.59 20.55 6.20
CA PHE A 132 -12.68 20.35 7.32
C PHE A 132 -11.23 20.40 6.88
N PHE A 133 -10.33 20.74 7.82
CA PHE A 133 -8.90 20.65 7.61
C PHE A 133 -8.39 19.27 7.98
N TYR A 134 -7.39 18.81 7.25
CA TYR A 134 -6.67 17.57 7.55
C TYR A 134 -5.17 17.77 7.41
N PHE A 135 -4.40 16.95 8.10
CA PHE A 135 -2.97 16.86 7.89
C PHE A 135 -2.66 15.57 7.13
N ALA A 136 -2.24 15.70 5.84
CA ALA A 136 -1.76 14.56 5.07
C ALA A 136 -0.38 14.17 5.58
N GLY A 137 -0.28 13.01 6.25
CA GLY A 137 0.93 12.55 6.89
C GLY A 137 0.84 12.51 8.41
N ARG A 138 2.00 12.42 9.09
CA ARG A 138 2.12 12.30 10.56
C ARG A 138 3.44 12.89 11.06
N VAL A 139 3.55 13.08 12.37
CA VAL A 139 4.76 13.46 13.11
C VAL A 139 5.50 14.67 12.51
N ASN A 140 4.74 15.66 12.05
CA ASN A 140 5.23 16.86 11.35
C ASN A 140 5.90 16.59 9.99
N ILE A 141 5.73 15.38 9.42
CA ILE A 141 6.11 15.05 8.05
C ILE A 141 4.83 15.01 7.22
N GLY A 142 4.73 15.85 6.20
CA GLY A 142 3.53 16.02 5.39
C GLY A 142 3.06 17.46 5.35
N SER A 143 1.75 17.69 5.10
CA SER A 143 1.25 19.04 4.86
C SER A 143 -0.24 19.19 5.22
N LEU A 144 -0.62 20.44 5.57
CA LEU A 144 -2.01 20.81 5.80
C LEU A 144 -2.81 20.78 4.49
N GLY A 145 -4.00 20.24 4.55
CA GLY A 145 -4.97 20.23 3.47
C GLY A 145 -6.36 20.63 3.92
N ILE A 146 -7.25 20.86 2.95
CA ILE A 146 -8.67 21.12 3.20
C ILE A 146 -9.53 20.19 2.34
N ALA A 147 -10.58 19.63 2.91
CA ALA A 147 -11.55 18.76 2.25
C ALA A 147 -12.87 19.50 2.05
N ILE A 148 -13.45 19.34 0.87
CA ILE A 148 -14.76 19.87 0.50
C ILE A 148 -15.56 18.74 -0.14
N ALA A 149 -16.61 18.28 0.54
CA ALA A 149 -17.45 17.17 0.11
C ALA A 149 -18.94 17.52 0.28
N PRO A 150 -19.86 16.87 -0.44
CA PRO A 150 -21.29 16.98 -0.16
C PRO A 150 -21.60 16.51 1.27
N ALA A 151 -22.43 17.24 1.99
CA ALA A 151 -22.75 16.94 3.39
C ALA A 151 -23.43 15.55 3.56
N ASN A 152 -24.22 15.12 2.57
CA ASN A 152 -24.85 13.80 2.59
C ASN A 152 -23.86 12.64 2.39
N ALA A 153 -22.62 12.92 1.96
CA ALA A 153 -21.53 11.94 1.85
C ALA A 153 -20.59 11.96 3.08
N ALA A 154 -21.09 12.28 4.27
CA ALA A 154 -20.27 12.44 5.47
C ALA A 154 -19.55 11.15 5.90
N PHE A 155 -20.04 9.95 5.55
CA PHE A 155 -19.30 8.70 5.78
C PHE A 155 -17.95 8.67 5.03
N PHE A 156 -17.92 9.21 3.80
CA PHE A 156 -16.65 9.37 3.05
C PHE A 156 -15.72 10.36 3.76
N SER A 157 -16.27 11.50 4.21
CA SER A 157 -15.54 12.52 4.97
C SER A 157 -15.00 11.95 6.30
N MET A 158 -15.78 11.10 6.99
CA MET A 158 -15.33 10.36 8.16
C MET A 158 -14.14 9.46 7.81
N GLY A 159 -14.24 8.66 6.74
CA GLY A 159 -13.14 7.81 6.29
C GLY A 159 -11.87 8.60 5.97
N LEU A 160 -12.01 9.77 5.32
CA LEU A 160 -10.89 10.67 5.04
C LEU A 160 -10.28 11.21 6.33
N SER A 161 -11.11 11.69 7.28
CA SER A 161 -10.66 12.24 8.57
C SER A 161 -9.98 11.20 9.48
N MET A 162 -10.30 9.92 9.30
CA MET A 162 -9.62 8.82 9.99
C MET A 162 -8.26 8.53 9.38
N LEU A 163 -8.21 8.41 8.04
CA LEU A 163 -6.99 8.07 7.30
C LEU A 163 -5.96 9.19 7.35
N GLN A 164 -6.42 10.45 7.29
CA GLN A 164 -5.62 11.66 7.43
C GLN A 164 -6.03 12.34 8.74
N GLU A 165 -5.09 12.87 9.48
CA GLU A 165 -5.40 13.51 10.76
C GLU A 165 -6.30 14.74 10.56
N ILE A 166 -7.54 14.72 11.09
CA ILE A 166 -8.39 15.92 11.10
C ILE A 166 -7.79 16.97 12.01
N VAL A 167 -7.76 18.22 11.53
CA VAL A 167 -7.24 19.37 12.28
C VAL A 167 -8.39 20.29 12.61
N ALA A 168 -8.73 20.45 13.89
CA ALA A 168 -9.76 21.41 14.27
C ALA A 168 -9.32 22.84 13.98
N VAL A 169 -10.26 23.69 13.59
CA VAL A 169 -9.98 25.11 13.22
C VAL A 169 -9.22 25.85 14.32
N LYS A 170 -9.54 25.61 15.59
CA LYS A 170 -8.84 26.20 16.73
C LYS A 170 -7.36 25.77 16.85
N ASP A 171 -7.04 24.56 16.39
CA ASP A 171 -5.70 23.94 16.52
C ASP A 171 -4.79 24.21 15.30
N LEU A 172 -5.29 24.93 14.29
CA LEU A 172 -4.47 25.38 13.16
C LEU A 172 -3.28 26.22 13.66
N LYS A 173 -2.09 25.92 13.18
CA LYS A 173 -0.87 26.67 13.51
C LYS A 173 -0.80 27.96 12.69
N GLU A 174 -0.28 29.01 13.29
CA GLU A 174 -0.02 30.28 12.56
C GLU A 174 0.90 30.06 11.37
N ASN A 175 0.64 30.81 10.29
CA ASN A 175 1.39 30.76 9.03
C ASN A 175 1.40 29.38 8.37
N SER A 176 0.46 28.49 8.68
CA SER A 176 0.36 27.19 8.01
C SER A 176 -0.06 27.39 6.56
N GLU A 177 0.62 26.70 5.65
CA GLU A 177 0.27 26.71 4.22
C GLU A 177 -0.59 25.51 3.86
N ILE A 178 -1.70 25.76 3.15
CA ILE A 178 -2.52 24.68 2.58
C ILE A 178 -1.81 24.17 1.32
N LYS A 179 -1.34 22.94 1.36
CA LYS A 179 -0.61 22.31 0.25
C LYS A 179 -1.45 21.32 -0.56
N SER A 180 -2.62 20.92 -0.05
CA SER A 180 -3.54 20.05 -0.77
C SER A 180 -4.99 20.40 -0.55
N ILE A 181 -5.82 20.13 -1.57
CA ILE A 181 -7.28 20.26 -1.49
C ILE A 181 -7.88 19.00 -2.07
N ILE A 182 -8.92 18.46 -1.43
CA ILE A 182 -9.73 17.40 -2.02
C ILE A 182 -11.17 17.89 -2.25
N PHE A 183 -11.60 17.86 -3.49
CA PHE A 183 -12.98 18.12 -3.92
C PHE A 183 -13.67 16.80 -4.23
N VAL A 184 -14.87 16.58 -3.68
CA VAL A 184 -15.63 15.34 -3.84
C VAL A 184 -16.93 15.63 -4.60
N ALA A 185 -17.07 15.04 -5.79
CA ALA A 185 -18.23 15.29 -6.66
C ALA A 185 -18.67 14.01 -7.38
N PRO A 186 -19.33 13.06 -6.69
CA PRO A 186 -19.59 11.70 -7.18
C PRO A 186 -20.50 11.64 -8.41
N ILE A 187 -21.35 12.62 -8.63
CA ILE A 187 -22.26 12.67 -9.79
C ILE A 187 -21.53 12.51 -11.12
N PHE A 188 -20.33 13.10 -11.25
CA PHE A 188 -19.57 13.10 -12.49
C PHE A 188 -19.06 11.71 -12.89
N ARG A 189 -19.04 10.74 -11.95
CA ARG A 189 -18.84 9.34 -12.24
C ARG A 189 -19.81 8.83 -13.31
N HIS A 190 -21.07 9.24 -13.21
CA HIS A 190 -22.14 8.78 -14.10
C HIS A 190 -22.24 9.61 -15.39
N THR A 191 -22.03 10.93 -15.31
CA THR A 191 -22.22 11.82 -16.45
C THR A 191 -21.02 11.90 -17.38
N HIS A 192 -19.78 11.65 -16.87
CA HIS A 192 -18.54 11.82 -17.62
C HIS A 192 -17.70 10.54 -17.73
N PHE A 193 -17.87 9.57 -16.83
CA PHE A 193 -16.95 8.45 -16.72
C PHE A 193 -17.61 7.06 -16.79
N ASN A 194 -18.83 6.98 -17.32
CA ASN A 194 -19.55 5.71 -17.52
C ASN A 194 -19.61 4.85 -16.25
N GLY A 195 -19.79 5.44 -15.09
CA GLY A 195 -19.83 4.77 -13.80
C GLY A 195 -18.45 4.39 -13.22
N LYS A 196 -17.33 4.74 -13.88
CA LYS A 196 -15.99 4.41 -13.40
C LYS A 196 -15.53 5.29 -12.25
N GLN A 197 -14.74 4.72 -11.33
CA GLN A 197 -14.04 5.48 -10.29
C GLN A 197 -12.95 6.33 -10.95
N VAL A 198 -12.95 7.63 -10.70
CA VAL A 198 -11.95 8.56 -11.24
C VAL A 198 -11.45 9.48 -10.15
N VAL A 199 -10.15 9.68 -10.11
CA VAL A 199 -9.45 10.65 -9.27
C VAL A 199 -8.51 11.45 -10.16
N VAL A 200 -8.72 12.76 -10.21
CA VAL A 200 -7.88 13.67 -10.99
C VAL A 200 -6.93 14.41 -10.08
N HIS A 201 -5.65 14.40 -10.41
CA HIS A 201 -4.62 15.20 -9.77
C HIS A 201 -4.34 16.42 -10.64
N ASN A 202 -4.39 17.60 -10.04
CA ASN A 202 -4.03 18.87 -10.65
C ASN A 202 -2.98 19.56 -9.76
N ARG A 203 -1.72 19.46 -10.16
CA ARG A 203 -0.57 19.99 -9.39
C ARG A 203 -0.33 21.44 -9.82
N THR A 204 -0.97 22.39 -9.17
CA THR A 204 -0.70 23.82 -9.40
C THR A 204 0.69 24.19 -8.83
N GLU A 205 1.07 25.44 -8.90
CA GLU A 205 2.36 25.90 -8.37
C GLU A 205 2.44 25.70 -6.84
N ASN A 206 1.36 26.06 -6.13
CA ASN A 206 1.35 26.13 -4.67
C ASN A 206 0.56 25.00 -4.00
N VAL A 207 -0.43 24.42 -4.70
CA VAL A 207 -1.40 23.49 -4.14
C VAL A 207 -1.57 22.28 -5.04
N HIS A 208 -1.67 21.11 -4.45
CA HIS A 208 -2.03 19.87 -5.12
C HIS A 208 -3.53 19.62 -4.97
N GLU A 209 -4.29 19.86 -5.99
CA GLU A 209 -5.72 19.63 -6.00
C GLU A 209 -6.04 18.18 -6.38
N LEU A 210 -6.96 17.56 -5.64
CA LEU A 210 -7.52 16.26 -5.89
C LEU A 210 -9.01 16.37 -6.17
N TYR A 211 -9.47 15.81 -7.27
CA TYR A 211 -10.89 15.73 -7.61
C TYR A 211 -11.33 14.26 -7.53
N SER A 212 -12.10 13.93 -6.50
CA SER A 212 -12.68 12.60 -6.33
C SER A 212 -14.07 12.54 -6.96
N TYR A 213 -14.17 11.86 -8.08
CA TYR A 213 -15.44 11.59 -8.77
C TYR A 213 -16.01 10.23 -8.36
N ASN A 214 -15.87 9.87 -7.10
CA ASN A 214 -16.42 8.67 -6.47
C ASN A 214 -16.43 8.82 -4.95
N LEU A 215 -17.21 7.97 -4.26
CA LEU A 215 -17.30 7.96 -2.79
C LEU A 215 -16.58 6.76 -2.15
N TYR A 216 -15.79 5.98 -2.89
CA TYR A 216 -14.95 4.96 -2.29
C TYR A 216 -13.65 5.60 -1.76
N PRO A 217 -13.36 5.52 -0.43
CA PRO A 217 -12.22 6.24 0.16
C PRO A 217 -10.86 5.76 -0.35
N GLY A 218 -10.75 4.51 -0.82
CA GLY A 218 -9.49 3.91 -1.24
C GLY A 218 -8.72 4.71 -2.29
N PRO A 219 -9.30 5.02 -3.47
CA PRO A 219 -8.58 5.71 -4.55
C PRO A 219 -8.26 7.17 -4.26
N SER A 220 -9.05 7.87 -3.46
CA SER A 220 -8.91 9.31 -3.22
C SER A 220 -8.41 9.64 -1.81
N ALA A 221 -9.17 9.36 -0.78
CA ALA A 221 -8.87 9.70 0.61
C ALA A 221 -7.61 9.00 1.14
N LYS A 222 -7.31 7.80 0.65
CA LYS A 222 -6.08 7.07 0.96
C LYS A 222 -5.02 7.26 -0.12
N LYS A 223 -5.22 6.67 -1.30
CA LYS A 223 -4.18 6.58 -2.34
C LYS A 223 -3.96 7.89 -3.10
N GLY A 224 -5.00 8.72 -3.25
CA GLY A 224 -4.87 10.07 -3.83
C GLY A 224 -3.98 10.96 -2.96
N LEU A 225 -4.23 10.99 -1.64
CA LEU A 225 -3.40 11.75 -0.70
C LEU A 225 -2.00 11.12 -0.51
N TYR A 226 -1.87 9.80 -0.68
CA TYR A 226 -0.54 9.20 -0.80
C TYR A 226 0.22 9.76 -2.03
N GLY A 227 -0.46 9.97 -3.16
CA GLY A 227 0.11 10.65 -4.34
C GLY A 227 0.56 12.08 -4.05
N VAL A 228 -0.12 12.81 -3.16
CA VAL A 228 0.33 14.13 -2.69
C VAL A 228 1.64 14.03 -1.92
N LEU A 229 1.75 13.07 -0.98
CA LEU A 229 2.99 12.83 -0.21
C LEU A 229 4.15 12.38 -1.11
N LEU A 230 3.87 11.55 -2.13
CA LEU A 230 4.88 11.14 -3.11
C LEU A 230 5.36 12.33 -3.96
N ALA A 231 4.46 13.22 -4.38
CA ALA A 231 4.81 14.43 -5.14
C ALA A 231 5.60 15.42 -4.28
N GLN A 232 5.26 15.56 -3.00
CA GLN A 232 6.04 16.36 -2.05
C GLN A 232 7.43 15.76 -1.87
N GLY A 233 7.53 14.45 -1.64
CA GLY A 233 8.80 13.75 -1.47
C GLY A 233 9.67 13.78 -2.73
N GLU A 234 9.08 13.72 -3.94
CA GLU A 234 9.80 13.90 -5.21
C GLU A 234 10.46 15.28 -5.27
N LYS A 235 9.77 16.34 -4.84
CA LYS A 235 10.28 17.71 -4.81
C LYS A 235 11.37 17.92 -3.74
N GLU A 236 11.21 17.26 -2.58
CA GLU A 236 12.06 17.41 -1.39
C GLU A 236 13.09 16.28 -1.23
N ASN A 237 13.16 15.37 -2.21
CA ASN A 237 14.10 14.23 -2.25
C ASN A 237 13.95 13.24 -1.07
N TRP A 238 12.72 12.81 -0.77
CA TRP A 238 12.45 11.75 0.19
C TRP A 238 11.28 10.84 -0.26
N LEU A 239 11.18 9.64 0.32
CA LEU A 239 10.18 8.65 -0.08
C LEU A 239 9.19 8.36 1.04
N THR A 240 7.93 8.13 0.65
CA THR A 240 6.95 7.39 1.42
C THR A 240 6.86 5.99 0.82
N ALA A 241 7.32 4.98 1.53
CA ALA A 241 7.36 3.61 1.03
C ALA A 241 5.98 2.94 1.09
N HIS A 242 5.69 2.06 0.13
CA HIS A 242 4.49 1.22 0.11
C HIS A 242 4.81 -0.12 0.78
N CYS A 243 4.65 -0.19 2.09
CA CYS A 243 5.09 -1.32 2.90
C CYS A 243 4.25 -1.48 4.17
N SER A 244 4.24 -2.70 4.70
CA SER A 244 3.94 -2.95 6.11
C SER A 244 5.22 -3.15 6.89
N ALA A 245 5.21 -2.87 8.19
CA ALA A 245 6.37 -3.08 9.04
C ALA A 245 5.98 -3.57 10.44
N VAL A 246 6.81 -4.46 10.99
CA VAL A 246 6.67 -4.98 12.36
C VAL A 246 8.02 -5.03 13.06
N GLN A 247 8.00 -4.83 14.36
CA GLN A 247 9.09 -5.15 15.25
C GLN A 247 8.82 -6.53 15.85
N SER A 248 9.54 -7.54 15.39
CA SER A 248 9.40 -8.92 15.84
C SER A 248 10.36 -9.21 16.99
N VAL A 249 9.87 -9.90 18.02
CA VAL A 249 10.61 -10.26 19.23
C VAL A 249 10.64 -11.78 19.39
N SER A 250 11.82 -12.38 19.38
CA SER A 250 11.96 -13.83 19.55
C SER A 250 11.71 -14.25 21.00
N PRO A 251 11.46 -15.56 21.27
CA PRO A 251 11.42 -16.08 22.62
C PRO A 251 12.73 -15.93 23.43
N TYR A 252 13.77 -15.42 22.79
CA TYR A 252 15.10 -15.16 23.37
C TYR A 252 15.42 -13.67 23.42
N ASP A 253 14.40 -12.79 23.34
CA ASP A 253 14.48 -11.35 23.39
C ASP A 253 15.27 -10.68 22.25
N ASN A 254 15.59 -11.41 21.18
CA ASN A 254 16.13 -10.79 19.96
C ASN A 254 15.03 -9.96 19.29
N ILE A 255 15.34 -8.72 18.96
CA ILE A 255 14.45 -7.81 18.26
C ILE A 255 14.94 -7.64 16.82
N THR A 256 14.03 -7.80 15.86
CA THR A 256 14.30 -7.60 14.43
C THR A 256 13.15 -6.82 13.80
N VAL A 257 13.46 -5.75 13.08
CA VAL A 257 12.46 -4.95 12.39
C VAL A 257 12.37 -5.39 10.92
N PHE A 258 11.18 -5.85 10.55
CA PHE A 258 10.84 -6.21 9.17
C PHE A 258 10.06 -5.09 8.51
N MET A 259 10.44 -4.76 7.29
CA MET A 259 9.70 -3.92 6.36
C MET A 259 9.36 -4.77 5.13
N HIS A 260 8.08 -5.04 4.91
CA HIS A 260 7.62 -5.89 3.82
C HIS A 260 6.97 -5.03 2.74
N GLU A 261 7.58 -5.02 1.58
CA GLU A 261 7.17 -4.27 0.40
C GLU A 261 6.63 -5.24 -0.66
N GLY A 262 5.89 -4.75 -1.61
CA GLY A 262 5.36 -5.56 -2.71
C GLY A 262 4.11 -4.93 -3.30
N ALA A 263 3.76 -5.42 -4.48
CA ALA A 263 2.55 -5.04 -5.19
C ALA A 263 1.29 -5.46 -4.42
N SER A 264 0.13 -5.04 -4.89
CA SER A 264 -1.17 -5.44 -4.30
C SER A 264 -1.30 -6.97 -4.25
N GLY A 265 -1.57 -7.50 -3.06
CA GLY A 265 -1.61 -8.95 -2.81
C GLY A 265 -0.23 -9.57 -2.54
N GLY A 266 0.83 -8.75 -2.41
CA GLY A 266 2.18 -9.20 -2.07
C GLY A 266 2.38 -9.65 -0.62
N GLY A 267 1.37 -9.56 0.25
CA GLY A 267 1.45 -10.01 1.64
C GLY A 267 1.78 -8.92 2.66
N LYS A 268 1.62 -7.62 2.31
CA LYS A 268 1.97 -6.52 3.21
C LYS A 268 1.22 -6.57 4.54
N SER A 269 -0.09 -6.47 4.52
CA SER A 269 -0.91 -6.47 5.75
C SER A 269 -0.85 -7.80 6.49
N GLU A 270 -0.63 -8.89 5.77
CA GLU A 270 -0.49 -10.24 6.35
C GLU A 270 0.80 -10.40 7.18
N LEU A 271 1.74 -9.46 7.10
CA LEU A 271 2.89 -9.40 8.00
C LEU A 271 2.48 -9.25 9.48
N HIS A 272 1.31 -8.65 9.75
CA HIS A 272 0.73 -8.49 11.09
C HIS A 272 -0.02 -9.73 11.61
N GLN A 273 -0.09 -10.82 10.84
CA GLN A 273 -0.78 -12.03 11.25
C GLN A 273 0.11 -12.94 12.10
N HIS A 274 -0.56 -13.71 12.97
CA HIS A 274 0.06 -14.81 13.70
C HIS A 274 0.07 -16.09 12.85
N ILE A 275 1.04 -16.96 13.09
CA ILE A 275 1.00 -18.29 12.52
C ILE A 275 -0.08 -19.09 13.25
N VAL A 276 -1.04 -19.62 12.48
CA VAL A 276 -2.10 -20.48 13.02
C VAL A 276 -1.56 -21.91 13.21
N ARG A 277 -1.89 -22.51 14.36
CA ARG A 277 -1.64 -23.93 14.64
C ARG A 277 -2.85 -24.78 14.30
N GLU A 278 -2.59 -25.96 13.81
CA GLU A 278 -3.59 -27.01 13.74
C GLU A 278 -3.98 -27.49 15.15
N PRO A 279 -5.11 -28.18 15.31
CA PRO A 279 -5.55 -28.69 16.62
C PRO A 279 -4.53 -29.56 17.35
N ASP A 280 -3.64 -30.23 16.61
CA ASP A 280 -2.55 -31.05 17.16
C ASP A 280 -1.28 -30.25 17.54
N GLY A 281 -1.33 -28.92 17.40
CA GLY A 281 -0.23 -28.01 17.73
C GLY A 281 0.82 -27.83 16.66
N ARG A 282 0.76 -28.56 15.54
CA ARG A 282 1.63 -28.40 14.39
C ARG A 282 1.22 -27.20 13.54
N VAL A 283 2.10 -26.79 12.62
CA VAL A 283 1.85 -25.78 11.61
C VAL A 283 1.79 -26.44 10.25
N LEU A 284 0.69 -26.31 9.53
CA LEU A 284 0.59 -26.74 8.15
C LEU A 284 1.48 -25.82 7.28
N LEU A 285 2.59 -26.37 6.79
CA LEU A 285 3.52 -25.66 5.90
C LEU A 285 2.92 -25.44 4.52
N GLY A 286 2.25 -26.46 3.97
CA GLY A 286 1.58 -26.41 2.68
C GLY A 286 0.91 -27.73 2.32
N ARG A 287 0.04 -27.64 1.30
CA ARG A 287 -0.63 -28.78 0.66
C ARG A 287 -0.23 -28.86 -0.81
N ASN A 288 0.18 -30.02 -1.27
CA ASN A 288 0.48 -30.27 -2.68
C ASN A 288 -0.84 -30.26 -3.48
N SER A 289 -0.93 -29.41 -4.49
CA SER A 289 -2.15 -29.23 -5.30
C SER A 289 -2.39 -30.36 -6.32
N ILE A 290 -1.46 -31.28 -6.49
CA ILE A 290 -1.55 -32.43 -7.42
C ILE A 290 -1.80 -33.72 -6.65
N THR A 291 -1.09 -33.94 -5.52
CA THR A 291 -1.14 -35.20 -4.76
C THR A 291 -1.96 -35.10 -3.49
N ASP A 292 -2.44 -33.92 -3.11
CA ASP A 292 -3.10 -33.60 -1.83
C ASP A 292 -2.24 -33.89 -0.57
N GLU A 293 -0.93 -34.18 -0.75
CA GLU A 293 -0.01 -34.36 0.38
C GLU A 293 0.05 -33.09 1.23
N GLU A 294 -0.10 -33.25 2.53
CA GLU A 294 0.10 -32.16 3.50
C GLU A 294 1.48 -32.28 4.16
N ARG A 295 2.09 -31.12 4.40
CA ARG A 295 3.37 -31.07 5.10
C ARG A 295 3.29 -30.17 6.31
N PHE A 296 3.70 -30.68 7.46
CA PHE A 296 3.67 -30.00 8.75
C PHE A 296 5.08 -29.79 9.31
N ILE A 297 5.19 -28.76 10.12
CA ILE A 297 6.36 -28.49 10.98
C ILE A 297 5.90 -28.19 12.39
N THR A 298 6.81 -28.30 13.36
CA THR A 298 6.56 -27.91 14.75
C THR A 298 7.44 -26.73 15.12
N ILE A 299 6.82 -25.64 15.59
CA ILE A 299 7.52 -24.49 16.15
C ILE A 299 7.02 -24.36 17.60
N PRO A 300 7.77 -24.78 18.62
CA PRO A 300 7.28 -24.81 20.00
C PRO A 300 6.83 -23.47 20.54
N ARG A 301 7.57 -22.41 20.24
CA ARG A 301 7.28 -21.03 20.67
C ARG A 301 7.35 -20.09 19.49
N PHE A 302 6.36 -19.24 19.31
CA PHE A 302 6.39 -18.21 18.28
C PHE A 302 7.04 -16.91 18.77
N CYS A 303 7.57 -16.14 17.82
CA CYS A 303 7.91 -14.75 18.07
C CYS A 303 6.64 -13.94 18.31
N SER A 304 6.70 -12.99 19.22
CA SER A 304 5.72 -11.91 19.30
C SER A 304 6.10 -10.79 18.33
N PHE A 305 5.18 -9.88 18.08
CA PHE A 305 5.48 -8.71 17.26
C PHE A 305 4.68 -7.49 17.71
N ASN A 306 5.25 -6.32 17.45
CA ASN A 306 4.64 -5.02 17.66
C ASN A 306 4.47 -4.37 16.28
N PRO A 307 3.23 -4.03 15.87
CA PRO A 307 2.98 -3.36 14.60
C PRO A 307 3.68 -2.00 14.51
N VAL A 308 4.23 -1.66 13.35
CA VAL A 308 4.89 -0.38 13.08
C VAL A 308 4.12 0.42 12.05
N ALA A 309 3.85 -0.17 10.88
CA ALA A 309 3.12 0.44 9.77
C ALA A 309 2.35 -0.63 8.99
N ASP A 310 1.17 -0.28 8.44
CA ASP A 310 0.37 -1.24 7.66
C ASP A 310 0.57 -1.11 6.14
N ASP A 311 0.54 0.07 5.56
CA ASP A 311 0.56 0.24 4.10
C ASP A 311 1.51 1.33 3.61
N MET A 312 1.79 2.34 4.44
CA MET A 312 2.67 3.46 4.09
C MET A 312 3.60 3.83 5.24
N ALA A 313 4.88 4.02 4.93
CA ALA A 313 5.86 4.45 5.91
C ALA A 313 6.75 5.58 5.38
N PHE A 314 6.98 6.61 6.19
CA PHE A 314 7.92 7.67 5.87
C PHE A 314 9.37 7.20 5.97
N CYS A 315 10.15 7.52 4.92
CA CYS A 315 11.60 7.39 4.86
C CYS A 315 12.25 8.78 4.82
N HIS A 316 11.75 9.72 5.63
CA HIS A 316 12.14 11.12 5.60
C HIS A 316 13.58 11.34 6.12
N PRO A 317 14.37 12.28 5.57
CA PRO A 317 15.74 12.56 6.01
C PRO A 317 15.88 12.88 7.50
N SER A 318 14.91 13.61 8.09
CA SER A 318 14.93 13.95 9.52
C SER A 318 14.87 12.72 10.46
N LEU A 319 14.51 11.55 9.96
CA LEU A 319 14.48 10.31 10.72
C LEU A 319 15.82 9.57 10.67
N GLN A 320 16.65 9.82 9.66
CA GLN A 320 17.87 9.06 9.40
C GLN A 320 18.97 9.41 10.38
N ARG A 321 19.83 8.44 10.71
CA ARG A 321 20.94 8.59 11.65
C ARG A 321 22.32 8.46 11.00
N GLY A 322 22.37 8.10 9.70
CA GLY A 322 23.65 7.83 9.01
C GLY A 322 24.37 6.57 9.50
N ASP A 323 23.65 5.66 10.16
CA ASP A 323 24.19 4.43 10.72
C ASP A 323 24.15 3.23 9.73
N GLY A 324 23.81 3.51 8.47
CA GLY A 324 23.72 2.52 7.39
C GLY A 324 22.45 1.66 7.44
N LYS A 325 21.46 2.01 8.27
CA LYS A 325 20.11 1.41 8.29
C LYS A 325 19.05 2.42 7.89
N LEU A 326 18.06 1.98 7.14
CA LEU A 326 16.88 2.79 6.86
C LEU A 326 16.07 2.96 8.15
N ARG A 327 15.69 4.19 8.49
CA ARG A 327 14.72 4.46 9.55
C ARG A 327 13.39 4.89 8.97
N ILE A 328 12.33 4.29 9.52
CA ILE A 328 10.95 4.52 9.10
C ILE A 328 10.05 4.82 10.29
N ILE A 329 8.94 5.50 9.99
CA ILE A 329 7.78 5.62 10.87
C ILE A 329 6.52 5.52 10.01
N ASP A 330 5.42 5.04 10.59
CA ASP A 330 4.12 4.98 9.92
C ASP A 330 3.69 6.36 9.39
N ALA A 331 3.19 6.41 8.17
CA ALA A 331 2.69 7.62 7.54
C ALA A 331 1.16 7.80 7.69
N GLU A 332 0.45 6.82 8.26
CA GLU A 332 -1.01 6.79 8.34
C GLU A 332 -1.52 6.99 9.77
N ASN A 333 -2.66 7.70 9.91
CA ASN A 333 -3.38 7.85 11.18
C ASN A 333 -4.39 6.74 11.43
N ALA A 334 -4.86 6.08 10.38
CA ALA A 334 -5.72 4.91 10.46
C ALA A 334 -5.33 3.89 9.40
N TRP A 335 -5.54 2.62 9.70
CA TRP A 335 -5.30 1.52 8.78
C TRP A 335 -6.58 1.13 8.06
N PHE A 336 -6.46 0.93 6.74
CA PHE A 336 -7.56 0.54 5.86
C PHE A 336 -7.46 -0.95 5.57
N VAL A 337 -7.82 -1.76 6.56
CA VAL A 337 -7.60 -3.20 6.56
C VAL A 337 -8.64 -3.92 5.70
N ARG A 338 -8.19 -4.88 4.89
CA ARG A 338 -9.06 -5.79 4.16
C ARG A 338 -9.31 -7.03 5.01
N VAL A 339 -10.59 -7.43 5.14
CA VAL A 339 -11.01 -8.53 6.02
C VAL A 339 -11.66 -9.70 5.28
N ASP A 340 -11.40 -9.85 3.97
CA ASP A 340 -11.94 -10.94 3.13
C ASP A 340 -11.48 -12.34 3.56
N SER A 341 -10.36 -12.44 4.28
CA SER A 341 -9.86 -13.69 4.86
C SER A 341 -10.57 -14.07 6.18
N VAL A 342 -11.24 -13.12 6.84
CA VAL A 342 -11.96 -13.37 8.09
C VAL A 342 -13.40 -13.75 7.73
N ARG A 343 -13.75 -15.01 7.88
CA ARG A 343 -15.05 -15.56 7.42
C ARG A 343 -15.94 -16.05 8.55
N GLN A 344 -15.36 -16.22 9.72
CA GLN A 344 -16.04 -16.66 10.94
C GLN A 344 -15.30 -16.19 12.17
N TYR A 345 -15.93 -16.29 13.31
CA TYR A 345 -15.29 -16.03 14.60
C TYR A 345 -14.11 -16.99 14.83
N GLY A 346 -12.97 -16.43 15.22
CA GLY A 346 -11.72 -17.17 15.48
C GLY A 346 -10.72 -17.17 14.33
N ASP A 347 -11.07 -16.67 13.13
CA ASP A 347 -10.16 -16.60 11.99
C ASP A 347 -9.04 -15.57 12.20
N ASP A 348 -9.35 -14.43 12.84
CA ASP A 348 -8.37 -13.41 13.24
C ASP A 348 -8.72 -12.82 14.63
N PRO A 349 -8.34 -13.52 15.72
CA PRO A 349 -8.66 -13.08 17.09
C PRO A 349 -8.14 -11.69 17.44
N PHE A 350 -7.08 -11.24 16.76
CA PHE A 350 -6.52 -9.91 16.98
C PHE A 350 -7.46 -8.82 16.41
N LEU A 351 -7.83 -8.93 15.13
CA LEU A 351 -8.76 -7.98 14.51
C LEU A 351 -10.14 -8.04 15.15
N GLU A 352 -10.64 -9.24 15.47
CA GLU A 352 -11.92 -9.42 16.16
C GLU A 352 -11.98 -8.65 17.46
N LYS A 353 -10.95 -8.80 18.30
CA LYS A 353 -10.88 -8.12 19.61
C LYS A 353 -10.96 -6.59 19.49
N ILE A 354 -10.26 -6.00 18.53
CA ILE A 354 -10.19 -4.54 18.38
C ILE A 354 -11.36 -3.96 17.59
N THR A 355 -12.09 -4.77 16.84
CA THR A 355 -13.22 -4.31 16.00
C THR A 355 -14.59 -4.51 16.66
N ILE A 356 -14.77 -5.50 17.53
CA ILE A 356 -16.05 -5.76 18.22
C ILE A 356 -16.33 -4.69 19.29
N ASN A 357 -15.35 -4.36 20.12
CA ASN A 357 -15.47 -3.37 21.18
C ASN A 357 -14.35 -2.31 21.08
N PRO A 358 -14.35 -1.49 20.04
CA PRO A 358 -13.32 -0.47 19.87
C PRO A 358 -13.52 0.68 20.85
N VAL A 359 -12.42 1.33 21.26
CA VAL A 359 -12.46 2.53 22.11
C VAL A 359 -12.83 3.81 21.34
N LYS A 360 -12.89 3.74 20.01
CA LYS A 360 -13.32 4.81 19.10
C LYS A 360 -14.18 4.21 18.00
N PRO A 361 -15.17 4.94 17.45
CA PRO A 361 -15.97 4.47 16.33
C PRO A 361 -15.13 4.11 15.13
N LEU A 362 -15.44 2.96 14.50
CA LEU A 362 -14.80 2.49 13.27
C LEU A 362 -15.67 2.80 12.05
N LEU A 363 -15.07 2.75 10.86
CA LEU A 363 -15.82 2.76 9.60
C LEU A 363 -15.68 1.41 8.92
N PHE A 364 -16.79 0.71 8.82
CA PHE A 364 -16.93 -0.57 8.12
C PHE A 364 -17.42 -0.32 6.69
N LEU A 365 -16.83 -0.96 5.71
CA LEU A 365 -17.24 -0.89 4.31
C LEU A 365 -17.51 -2.29 3.77
N ASN A 366 -18.71 -2.46 3.22
CA ASN A 366 -19.17 -3.73 2.65
C ASN A 366 -19.27 -4.86 3.69
N ILE A 367 -19.68 -4.50 4.90
CA ILE A 367 -20.03 -5.42 6.00
C ILE A 367 -21.53 -5.35 6.21
N GLU A 368 -22.19 -6.51 6.19
CA GLU A 368 -23.62 -6.62 6.41
C GLU A 368 -23.94 -6.33 7.88
N THR A 369 -24.83 -5.39 8.12
CA THR A 369 -25.20 -4.97 9.48
C THR A 369 -26.67 -4.53 9.51
N LYS A 370 -27.18 -4.33 10.71
CA LYS A 370 -28.45 -3.63 10.95
C LYS A 370 -28.19 -2.43 11.84
N PRO A 371 -29.03 -1.38 11.76
CA PRO A 371 -28.93 -0.25 12.68
C PRO A 371 -28.84 -0.74 14.13
N GLU A 372 -27.98 -0.11 14.93
CA GLU A 372 -27.74 -0.44 16.35
C GLU A 372 -27.27 -1.88 16.66
N SER A 373 -26.93 -2.69 15.64
CA SER A 373 -26.23 -3.96 15.83
C SER A 373 -24.73 -3.72 16.02
N THR A 374 -23.97 -4.76 16.35
CA THR A 374 -22.52 -4.74 16.29
C THR A 374 -22.08 -5.19 14.89
N ALA A 375 -21.28 -4.39 14.18
CA ALA A 375 -20.70 -4.83 12.92
C ALA A 375 -19.63 -5.90 13.19
N LEU A 376 -19.74 -7.04 12.52
CA LEU A 376 -18.84 -8.17 12.64
C LEU A 376 -18.05 -8.31 11.36
N ILE A 377 -16.72 -8.31 11.44
CA ILE A 377 -15.82 -8.24 10.26
C ILE A 377 -15.87 -9.47 9.36
N TRP A 378 -16.59 -10.52 9.72
CA TRP A 378 -16.84 -11.71 8.91
C TRP A 378 -18.21 -11.71 8.20
N ASP A 379 -19.11 -10.77 8.52
CA ASP A 379 -20.42 -10.65 7.88
C ASP A 379 -20.31 -9.81 6.62
N HIS A 380 -19.72 -10.39 5.57
CA HIS A 380 -19.50 -9.68 4.32
C HIS A 380 -20.80 -9.59 3.51
N ILE A 381 -21.11 -8.40 2.96
CA ILE A 381 -22.19 -8.27 2.01
C ILE A 381 -21.95 -9.18 0.79
N GLN A 382 -23.04 -9.63 0.16
CA GLN A 382 -22.98 -10.51 -0.99
C GLN A 382 -22.97 -9.69 -2.28
N ASP A 383 -22.07 -10.01 -3.22
CA ASP A 383 -22.14 -9.50 -4.60
C ASP A 383 -23.23 -10.24 -5.39
N GLU A 384 -23.35 -11.54 -5.15
CA GLU A 384 -24.38 -12.45 -5.65
C GLU A 384 -24.66 -13.48 -4.54
N PRO A 385 -25.81 -14.15 -4.53
CA PRO A 385 -26.12 -15.19 -3.54
C PRO A 385 -24.99 -16.23 -3.43
N GLY A 386 -24.44 -16.40 -2.23
CA GLY A 386 -23.32 -17.30 -1.95
C GLY A 386 -21.94 -16.80 -2.41
N LYS A 387 -21.83 -15.59 -2.94
CA LYS A 387 -20.58 -14.97 -3.34
C LYS A 387 -20.31 -13.70 -2.51
N PRO A 388 -19.59 -13.81 -1.41
CA PRO A 388 -19.28 -12.65 -0.58
C PRO A 388 -18.42 -11.64 -1.34
N CYS A 389 -18.58 -10.36 -0.99
CA CYS A 389 -17.77 -9.27 -1.51
C CYS A 389 -16.28 -9.57 -1.32
N PRO A 390 -15.45 -9.45 -2.37
CA PRO A 390 -14.02 -9.79 -2.28
C PRO A 390 -13.18 -8.68 -1.64
N ASN A 391 -13.78 -7.58 -1.22
CA ASN A 391 -13.07 -6.42 -0.69
C ASN A 391 -13.84 -5.74 0.46
N PRO A 392 -14.28 -6.50 1.49
CA PRO A 392 -14.78 -5.91 2.72
C PRO A 392 -13.64 -5.22 3.46
N ARG A 393 -13.91 -4.07 4.09
CA ARG A 393 -12.88 -3.25 4.72
C ARG A 393 -13.33 -2.73 6.07
N VAL A 394 -12.35 -2.50 6.93
CA VAL A 394 -12.50 -1.68 8.13
C VAL A 394 -11.43 -0.59 8.14
N ILE A 395 -11.82 0.64 8.45
CA ILE A 395 -10.89 1.72 8.76
C ILE A 395 -10.86 1.81 10.29
N LEU A 396 -9.67 1.58 10.84
CA LEU A 396 -9.46 1.62 12.28
C LEU A 396 -8.34 2.60 12.63
N PRO A 397 -8.55 3.47 13.62
CA PRO A 397 -7.52 4.39 14.07
C PRO A 397 -6.28 3.63 14.52
N ARG A 398 -5.10 4.07 14.08
CA ARG A 398 -3.84 3.43 14.43
C ARG A 398 -3.60 3.34 15.95
N ASN A 399 -4.02 4.35 16.68
CA ASN A 399 -3.81 4.46 18.13
C ASN A 399 -4.64 3.49 18.98
N ILE A 400 -5.60 2.76 18.39
CA ILE A 400 -6.31 1.67 19.09
C ILE A 400 -5.65 0.30 18.88
N VAL A 401 -4.66 0.21 17.97
CA VAL A 401 -3.95 -1.04 17.70
C VAL A 401 -3.01 -1.36 18.88
N PRO A 402 -3.18 -2.52 19.53
CA PRO A 402 -2.36 -2.89 20.67
C PRO A 402 -0.87 -2.97 20.32
N ASN A 403 -0.03 -2.46 21.22
CA ASN A 403 1.44 -2.49 21.12
C ASN A 403 1.99 -1.82 19.85
N VAL A 404 1.24 -0.93 19.21
CA VAL A 404 1.72 -0.20 18.04
C VAL A 404 2.94 0.65 18.41
N VAL A 405 3.98 0.57 17.58
CA VAL A 405 5.23 1.31 17.79
C VAL A 405 5.08 2.71 17.21
N ASP A 406 4.98 3.72 18.08
CA ASP A 406 4.79 5.12 17.67
C ASP A 406 6.06 5.97 17.74
N LYS A 407 7.17 5.40 17.28
CA LYS A 407 8.48 6.04 17.17
C LYS A 407 9.23 5.51 15.96
N PRO A 408 10.19 6.28 15.42
CA PRO A 408 11.01 5.80 14.30
C PRO A 408 11.80 4.53 14.67
N VAL A 409 11.75 3.53 13.79
CA VAL A 409 12.47 2.25 13.94
C VAL A 409 13.51 2.08 12.84
N SER A 410 14.63 1.41 13.15
CA SER A 410 15.64 1.04 12.16
C SER A 410 15.32 -0.32 11.56
N VAL A 411 15.25 -0.39 10.25
CA VAL A 411 14.87 -1.60 9.50
C VAL A 411 16.07 -2.54 9.37
N ASP A 412 15.90 -3.78 9.78
CA ASP A 412 16.91 -4.84 9.66
C ASP A 412 16.73 -5.64 8.37
N ILE A 413 15.48 -6.00 8.07
CA ILE A 413 15.11 -6.82 6.92
C ILE A 413 14.11 -6.07 6.05
N ARG A 414 14.44 -5.87 4.77
CA ARG A 414 13.51 -5.40 3.75
C ARG A 414 13.14 -6.56 2.86
N SER A 415 11.92 -7.08 3.03
CA SER A 415 11.41 -8.17 2.23
C SER A 415 10.54 -7.67 1.10
N PHE A 416 10.57 -8.37 -0.02
CA PHE A 416 9.70 -8.13 -1.16
C PHE A 416 8.80 -9.34 -1.38
N GLY A 417 7.47 -9.12 -1.37
CA GLY A 417 6.49 -10.19 -1.54
C GLY A 417 5.99 -10.30 -2.98
N ILE A 418 5.88 -11.53 -3.47
CA ILE A 418 5.28 -11.82 -4.77
C ILE A 418 4.20 -12.90 -4.65
N ARG A 419 3.05 -12.66 -5.26
CA ARG A 419 1.99 -13.65 -5.39
C ARG A 419 2.30 -14.60 -6.55
N THR A 420 2.59 -15.86 -6.24
CA THR A 420 3.05 -16.87 -7.19
C THR A 420 1.92 -17.83 -7.59
N PRO A 421 1.76 -18.14 -8.90
CA PRO A 421 0.88 -19.21 -9.37
C PRO A 421 1.49 -20.59 -9.08
N ILE A 422 0.69 -21.64 -9.26
CA ILE A 422 1.18 -23.02 -9.29
C ILE A 422 2.12 -23.19 -10.48
N CYS A 423 3.26 -23.86 -10.27
CA CYS A 423 4.22 -24.20 -11.32
C CYS A 423 4.43 -25.72 -11.36
N SER A 424 4.30 -26.33 -12.53
CA SER A 424 4.67 -27.73 -12.79
C SER A 424 5.41 -27.84 -14.13
N LYS A 425 5.98 -29.00 -14.44
CA LYS A 425 6.64 -29.25 -15.74
C LYS A 425 5.66 -29.22 -16.91
N GLU A 426 4.39 -29.64 -16.68
CA GLU A 426 3.32 -29.61 -17.69
C GLU A 426 2.77 -28.18 -17.92
N LYS A 427 2.84 -27.35 -16.86
CA LYS A 427 2.37 -25.96 -16.89
C LYS A 427 3.35 -25.04 -16.19
N PRO A 428 4.48 -24.72 -16.83
CA PRO A 428 5.49 -23.85 -16.23
C PRO A 428 4.95 -22.43 -16.01
N THR A 429 5.31 -21.85 -14.85
CA THR A 429 4.98 -20.48 -14.47
C THR A 429 6.12 -19.90 -13.64
N TYR A 430 6.05 -18.61 -13.31
CA TYR A 430 7.01 -17.97 -12.39
C TYR A 430 6.83 -18.38 -10.90
N GLY A 431 6.06 -19.41 -10.61
CA GLY A 431 5.91 -20.02 -9.26
C GLY A 431 7.14 -20.82 -8.81
N ILE A 432 8.33 -20.38 -9.20
CA ILE A 432 9.62 -21.02 -8.93
C ILE A 432 10.36 -20.48 -7.70
N VAL A 433 9.75 -19.53 -6.98
CA VAL A 433 10.33 -18.90 -5.78
C VAL A 433 10.22 -19.86 -4.60
N GLY A 434 11.36 -20.17 -3.95
CA GLY A 434 11.40 -20.98 -2.74
C GLY A 434 10.93 -20.22 -1.49
N MET A 435 11.05 -20.83 -0.30
CA MET A 435 10.55 -20.30 0.99
C MET A 435 10.89 -18.82 1.21
N PHE A 436 12.12 -18.44 0.98
CA PHE A 436 12.60 -17.09 0.75
C PHE A 436 14.00 -17.10 0.15
N HIS A 437 14.36 -16.03 -0.52
CA HIS A 437 15.66 -15.82 -1.13
C HIS A 437 16.34 -14.59 -0.53
N ILE A 438 17.67 -14.56 -0.52
CA ILE A 438 18.46 -13.38 -0.16
C ILE A 438 18.81 -12.64 -1.44
N LEU A 439 18.51 -11.36 -1.49
CA LEU A 439 18.79 -10.55 -2.67
C LEU A 439 20.03 -9.67 -2.46
N PRO A 440 20.99 -9.67 -3.39
CA PRO A 440 21.90 -8.54 -3.54
C PRO A 440 21.14 -7.22 -3.67
N PRO A 441 21.65 -6.09 -3.15
CA PRO A 441 20.98 -4.80 -3.24
C PRO A 441 20.58 -4.39 -4.67
N ALA A 442 21.39 -4.73 -5.67
CA ALA A 442 21.07 -4.50 -7.08
C ALA A 442 19.81 -5.25 -7.51
N LEU A 443 19.68 -6.53 -7.15
CA LEU A 443 18.46 -7.31 -7.43
C LEU A 443 17.27 -6.80 -6.61
N ALA A 444 17.46 -6.40 -5.36
CA ALA A 444 16.41 -5.80 -4.54
C ALA A 444 15.85 -4.53 -5.21
N TRP A 445 16.70 -3.72 -5.82
CA TRP A 445 16.26 -2.56 -6.61
C TRP A 445 15.47 -2.97 -7.86
N LEU A 446 15.96 -3.96 -8.65
CA LEU A 446 15.24 -4.45 -9.84
C LEU A 446 13.84 -4.97 -9.49
N TRP A 447 13.70 -5.75 -8.42
CA TRP A 447 12.40 -6.23 -7.95
C TRP A 447 11.45 -5.09 -7.58
N ARG A 448 11.98 -3.98 -7.06
CA ARG A 448 11.18 -2.79 -6.78
C ARG A 448 10.82 -2.00 -8.02
N LEU A 449 11.68 -1.94 -9.04
CA LEU A 449 11.34 -1.29 -10.30
C LEU A 449 10.21 -1.99 -11.02
N VAL A 450 10.26 -3.32 -11.08
CA VAL A 450 9.27 -4.15 -11.77
C VAL A 450 8.03 -4.32 -10.90
N ALA A 451 8.17 -4.57 -9.61
CA ALA A 451 7.09 -4.81 -8.66
C ALA A 451 5.95 -5.67 -9.24
N PRO A 452 6.21 -6.96 -9.54
CA PRO A 452 5.21 -7.83 -10.15
C PRO A 452 3.99 -7.97 -9.24
N ARG A 453 2.80 -7.64 -9.74
CA ARG A 453 1.55 -7.75 -9.00
C ARG A 453 1.12 -9.20 -8.76
N GLY A 454 1.58 -10.09 -9.61
CA GLY A 454 1.27 -11.51 -9.53
C GLY A 454 -0.15 -11.86 -9.97
N HIS A 455 -0.49 -13.11 -9.78
CA HIS A 455 -1.63 -13.80 -10.38
C HIS A 455 -2.94 -13.61 -9.58
N ASN A 456 -4.08 -13.43 -10.29
CA ASN A 456 -5.47 -13.51 -9.78
C ASN A 456 -5.73 -12.85 -8.41
N ASN A 457 -5.84 -11.52 -8.37
CA ASN A 457 -6.32 -10.83 -7.19
C ASN A 457 -7.81 -10.43 -7.35
N PRO A 458 -8.77 -11.11 -6.69
CA PRO A 458 -10.21 -10.88 -6.90
C PRO A 458 -10.68 -9.50 -6.40
N SER A 459 -9.89 -8.83 -5.56
CA SER A 459 -10.21 -7.48 -5.07
C SER A 459 -9.89 -6.36 -6.06
N ILE A 460 -9.29 -6.71 -7.22
CA ILE A 460 -8.87 -5.75 -8.26
C ILE A 460 -9.58 -6.05 -9.57
N VAL A 461 -10.11 -5.03 -10.21
CA VAL A 461 -10.74 -5.14 -11.53
C VAL A 461 -9.69 -5.50 -12.58
N GLY A 462 -9.93 -6.55 -13.38
CA GLY A 462 -9.11 -6.91 -14.54
C GLY A 462 -7.78 -7.63 -14.27
N SER A 463 -7.56 -8.18 -13.06
CA SER A 463 -6.31 -8.87 -12.72
C SER A 463 -6.29 -10.32 -13.24
N GLY A 464 -5.66 -10.59 -14.38
CA GLY A 464 -5.58 -11.95 -14.93
C GLY A 464 -4.16 -12.48 -15.15
N ASN A 465 -3.21 -11.61 -15.45
CA ASN A 465 -1.83 -11.94 -15.79
C ASN A 465 -0.82 -11.28 -14.84
N MET A 466 0.45 -11.65 -14.99
CA MET A 466 1.54 -10.94 -14.34
C MET A 466 1.63 -9.52 -14.92
N GLU A 467 1.46 -8.51 -14.08
CA GLU A 467 1.54 -7.10 -14.44
C GLU A 467 2.50 -6.40 -13.49
N SER A 468 3.17 -5.36 -13.98
CA SER A 468 4.03 -4.52 -13.16
C SER A 468 3.22 -3.41 -12.49
N GLU A 469 3.31 -3.25 -11.18
CA GLU A 469 2.87 -2.03 -10.50
C GLU A 469 3.90 -0.90 -10.62
N GLY A 470 5.10 -1.21 -11.10
CA GLY A 470 6.18 -0.27 -11.30
C GLY A 470 6.88 0.13 -10.01
N VAL A 471 7.72 1.14 -10.11
CA VAL A 471 8.69 1.52 -9.10
C VAL A 471 8.11 1.62 -7.68
N GLY A 472 8.74 0.90 -6.75
CA GLY A 472 8.37 0.87 -5.33
C GLY A 472 6.99 0.28 -5.02
N SER A 473 6.32 -0.35 -5.98
CA SER A 473 4.90 -0.75 -5.90
C SER A 473 3.92 0.40 -5.56
N TYR A 474 4.42 1.61 -5.41
CA TYR A 474 3.62 2.83 -5.21
C TYR A 474 3.40 3.63 -6.50
N TRP A 475 4.05 3.25 -7.59
CA TRP A 475 3.93 3.93 -8.88
C TRP A 475 2.48 4.18 -9.33
N PRO A 476 1.49 3.29 -9.10
CA PRO A 476 0.10 3.59 -9.44
C PRO A 476 -0.45 4.87 -8.80
N PHE A 477 0.17 5.36 -7.74
CA PHE A 477 -0.26 6.52 -6.95
C PHE A 477 0.65 7.75 -7.15
N ALA A 478 1.87 7.57 -7.67
CA ALA A 478 2.79 8.65 -7.98
C ALA A 478 2.33 9.44 -9.20
N THR A 479 2.65 10.73 -9.23
CA THR A 479 2.18 11.67 -10.27
C THR A 479 3.28 12.18 -11.19
N GLY A 480 4.56 11.95 -10.83
CA GLY A 480 5.74 12.46 -11.55
C GLY A 480 6.33 11.48 -12.56
N LYS A 481 7.66 11.45 -12.65
CA LYS A 481 8.43 10.58 -13.54
C LYS A 481 8.96 9.34 -12.80
N ARG A 482 8.80 8.15 -13.41
CA ARG A 482 9.26 6.89 -12.82
C ARG A 482 10.76 6.81 -12.60
N VAL A 483 11.55 7.43 -13.50
CA VAL A 483 13.01 7.44 -13.39
C VAL A 483 13.50 8.20 -12.15
N ILE A 484 12.83 9.29 -11.77
CA ILE A 484 13.18 10.03 -10.55
C ILE A 484 12.98 9.13 -9.32
N HIS A 485 11.84 8.46 -9.23
CA HIS A 485 11.56 7.52 -8.14
C HIS A 485 12.48 6.30 -8.15
N ALA A 486 12.87 5.81 -9.33
CA ALA A 486 13.85 4.74 -9.47
C ALA A 486 15.21 5.15 -8.89
N ASN A 487 15.67 6.38 -9.19
CA ASN A 487 16.90 6.96 -8.66
C ASN A 487 16.83 7.14 -7.14
N MET A 488 15.73 7.67 -6.62
CA MET A 488 15.53 7.85 -5.17
C MET A 488 15.57 6.52 -4.41
N LEU A 489 14.95 5.46 -4.95
CA LEU A 489 15.03 4.11 -4.37
C LEU A 489 16.46 3.54 -4.42
N LEU A 490 17.19 3.75 -5.53
CA LEU A 490 18.58 3.28 -5.65
C LEU A 490 19.48 3.96 -4.64
N LYS A 491 19.37 5.29 -4.51
CA LYS A 491 20.09 6.08 -3.49
C LYS A 491 19.83 5.53 -2.09
N GLN A 492 18.54 5.35 -1.74
CA GLN A 492 18.16 4.83 -0.43
C GLN A 492 18.76 3.43 -0.16
N ILE A 493 18.80 2.54 -1.17
CA ILE A 493 19.39 1.21 -1.03
C ILE A 493 20.91 1.30 -0.81
N ILE A 494 21.60 2.16 -1.57
CA ILE A 494 23.06 2.36 -1.45
C ILE A 494 23.42 2.99 -0.10
N GLU A 495 22.65 3.95 0.37
CA GLU A 495 22.87 4.64 1.65
C GLU A 495 22.53 3.78 2.89
N THR A 496 21.88 2.63 2.70
CA THR A 496 21.48 1.74 3.80
C THR A 496 22.09 0.33 3.69
N PRO A 497 23.43 0.20 3.63
CA PRO A 497 24.10 -1.08 3.36
C PRO A 497 23.98 -2.11 4.49
N ARG A 498 23.50 -1.72 5.67
CA ARG A 498 23.29 -2.62 6.82
C ARG A 498 21.90 -3.27 6.83
N THR A 499 21.14 -3.11 5.76
CA THR A 499 19.81 -3.73 5.58
C THR A 499 19.94 -5.00 4.74
N THR A 500 19.35 -6.10 5.21
CA THR A 500 19.27 -7.36 4.44
C THR A 500 18.01 -7.34 3.57
N PHE A 501 18.16 -7.70 2.29
CA PHE A 501 17.03 -7.79 1.36
C PHE A 501 16.63 -9.24 1.12
N THR A 502 15.32 -9.50 1.10
CA THR A 502 14.77 -10.83 0.86
C THR A 502 13.62 -10.79 -0.15
N LEU A 503 13.45 -11.89 -0.90
CA LEU A 503 12.29 -12.14 -1.75
C LEU A 503 11.48 -13.28 -1.17
N VAL A 504 10.16 -13.12 -1.11
CA VAL A 504 9.26 -14.08 -0.46
C VAL A 504 8.04 -14.35 -1.34
N PRO A 505 7.73 -15.61 -1.65
CA PRO A 505 6.50 -15.96 -2.35
C PRO A 505 5.30 -15.95 -1.39
N ASN A 506 4.13 -15.76 -1.94
CA ASN A 506 2.88 -16.13 -1.28
C ASN A 506 1.95 -16.86 -2.25
N GLN A 507 1.00 -17.61 -1.72
CA GLN A 507 0.10 -18.56 -2.35
C GLN A 507 0.76 -19.90 -2.67
N ASN A 508 1.80 -19.95 -3.53
CA ASN A 508 2.37 -21.22 -3.95
C ASN A 508 3.91 -21.22 -3.95
N ILE A 509 4.50 -22.37 -3.67
CA ILE A 509 5.91 -22.71 -3.91
C ILE A 509 5.91 -23.93 -4.83
N GLY A 510 6.14 -23.73 -6.13
CA GLY A 510 5.92 -24.78 -7.13
C GLY A 510 4.48 -25.24 -7.14
N VAL A 511 4.25 -26.53 -6.88
CA VAL A 511 2.90 -27.11 -6.79
C VAL A 511 2.29 -27.04 -5.37
N TRP A 512 3.02 -26.55 -4.39
CA TRP A 512 2.57 -26.50 -3.00
C TRP A 512 1.82 -25.22 -2.68
N ASN A 513 0.56 -25.32 -2.27
CA ASN A 513 -0.21 -24.19 -1.74
C ASN A 513 0.27 -23.91 -0.30
N VAL A 514 0.85 -22.74 -0.09
CA VAL A 514 1.46 -22.31 1.19
C VAL A 514 0.78 -21.08 1.80
N GLY A 515 -0.04 -20.36 1.03
CA GLY A 515 -0.62 -19.09 1.46
C GLY A 515 0.45 -18.06 1.81
N PHE A 516 0.32 -17.39 2.95
CA PHE A 516 1.28 -16.40 3.45
C PHE A 516 2.34 -16.97 4.41
N LYS A 517 2.37 -18.29 4.61
CA LYS A 517 3.30 -18.94 5.55
C LYS A 517 4.78 -18.67 5.26
N PRO A 518 5.25 -18.55 4.00
CA PRO A 518 6.66 -18.24 3.74
C PRO A 518 7.16 -16.97 4.43
N GLN A 519 6.42 -15.86 4.38
CA GLN A 519 6.84 -14.62 5.05
C GLN A 519 6.79 -14.74 6.58
N LEU A 520 5.81 -15.46 7.13
CA LEU A 520 5.71 -15.67 8.57
C LEU A 520 6.85 -16.57 9.08
N ILE A 521 7.19 -17.63 8.34
CA ILE A 521 8.32 -18.52 8.66
C ILE A 521 9.66 -17.78 8.51
N MET A 522 9.82 -16.94 7.49
CA MET A 522 10.99 -16.07 7.35
C MET A 522 11.13 -15.15 8.57
N ARG A 523 10.03 -14.51 9.00
CA ARG A 523 10.00 -13.67 10.21
C ARG A 523 10.43 -14.46 11.44
N GLU A 524 9.86 -15.65 11.66
CA GLU A 524 10.24 -16.55 12.77
C GLU A 524 11.72 -16.90 12.75
N TYR A 525 12.26 -17.26 11.59
CA TYR A 525 13.65 -17.68 11.45
C TYR A 525 14.63 -16.51 11.66
N LEU A 526 14.43 -15.40 10.94
CA LEU A 526 15.37 -14.28 10.97
C LEU A 526 15.35 -13.55 12.31
N THR A 527 14.18 -13.45 12.98
CA THR A 527 14.11 -12.86 14.33
C THR A 527 14.94 -13.66 15.34
N ARG A 528 14.92 -14.99 15.29
CA ARG A 528 15.74 -15.83 16.19
C ARG A 528 17.23 -15.67 15.94
N ARG A 529 17.62 -15.37 14.72
CA ARG A 529 19.02 -15.11 14.39
C ARG A 529 19.50 -13.74 14.90
N GLY A 530 18.59 -12.80 15.07
CA GLY A 530 18.94 -11.43 15.41
C GLY A 530 19.90 -10.84 14.37
N VAL A 531 21.04 -10.31 14.83
CA VAL A 531 22.08 -9.73 13.95
C VAL A 531 23.03 -10.78 13.32
N ALA A 532 22.85 -12.06 13.63
CA ALA A 532 23.75 -13.10 13.11
C ALA A 532 23.57 -13.27 11.60
N LYS A 533 24.68 -13.13 10.87
CA LYS A 533 24.72 -13.33 9.42
C LYS A 533 24.47 -14.79 9.05
N LEU A 534 23.92 -15.01 7.85
CA LEU A 534 23.91 -16.34 7.25
C LEU A 534 25.35 -16.75 6.94
N ARG A 535 25.70 -18.02 7.24
CA ARG A 535 27.00 -18.57 6.89
C ARG A 535 27.03 -18.90 5.39
N SER A 536 28.22 -18.89 4.80
CA SER A 536 28.41 -19.16 3.36
C SER A 536 27.89 -20.53 2.92
N ASP A 537 27.86 -21.53 3.82
CA ASP A 537 27.31 -22.87 3.54
C ASP A 537 25.76 -22.92 3.57
N GLN A 538 25.10 -21.89 4.09
CA GLN A 538 23.64 -21.85 4.23
C GLN A 538 22.90 -21.41 2.97
N TYR A 539 23.59 -20.78 2.03
CA TYR A 539 23.00 -20.31 0.79
C TYR A 539 23.94 -20.48 -0.40
N GLN A 540 23.37 -20.46 -1.59
CA GLN A 540 24.10 -20.52 -2.85
C GLN A 540 23.37 -19.67 -3.89
N PRO A 541 24.04 -19.27 -5.00
CA PRO A 541 23.34 -18.63 -6.11
C PRO A 541 22.15 -19.47 -6.58
N ALA A 542 20.98 -18.85 -6.72
CA ALA A 542 19.80 -19.52 -7.23
C ALA A 542 19.98 -19.82 -8.73
N ARG A 543 19.39 -20.92 -9.21
CA ARG A 543 19.45 -21.31 -10.62
C ARG A 543 18.85 -20.23 -11.55
N CYS A 544 17.82 -19.49 -11.10
CA CYS A 544 17.36 -18.26 -11.73
C CYS A 544 18.07 -17.07 -11.07
N PRO A 545 18.98 -16.35 -11.76
CA PRO A 545 19.75 -15.25 -11.15
C PRO A 545 18.91 -14.12 -10.57
N LEU A 546 17.73 -13.85 -11.13
CA LEU A 546 16.81 -12.83 -10.61
C LEU A 546 16.32 -13.13 -9.18
N LEU A 547 16.39 -14.39 -8.73
CA LEU A 547 16.02 -14.77 -7.37
C LEU A 547 17.15 -14.56 -6.37
N GLY A 548 18.35 -14.19 -6.81
CA GLY A 548 19.50 -13.98 -5.93
C GLY A 548 20.04 -15.28 -5.36
N TYR A 549 20.09 -15.41 -4.04
CA TYR A 549 20.62 -16.61 -3.36
C TYR A 549 19.48 -17.42 -2.73
N GLU A 550 19.47 -18.73 -3.01
CA GLU A 550 18.57 -19.71 -2.40
C GLU A 550 19.21 -20.36 -1.16
N LEU A 551 18.39 -20.85 -0.23
CA LEU A 551 18.86 -21.50 0.97
C LEU A 551 19.15 -22.98 0.73
N ASN A 552 20.30 -23.45 1.24
CA ASN A 552 20.67 -24.87 1.23
C ASN A 552 19.91 -25.65 2.32
N TYR A 553 19.68 -25.04 3.47
CA TYR A 553 18.91 -25.60 4.58
C TYR A 553 18.32 -24.49 5.45
N LEU A 554 17.23 -24.84 6.10
CA LEU A 554 16.53 -23.98 7.07
C LEU A 554 15.99 -24.85 8.21
N THR A 555 16.32 -24.50 9.45
CA THR A 555 15.83 -25.17 10.65
C THR A 555 15.36 -24.16 11.67
N ILE A 556 14.17 -24.36 12.23
CA ILE A 556 13.57 -23.50 13.28
C ILE A 556 13.28 -24.37 14.49
N GLU A 557 13.97 -24.14 15.59
CA GLU A 557 13.83 -24.89 16.87
C GLU A 557 13.72 -26.42 16.67
N GLY A 558 14.64 -26.97 15.87
CA GLY A 558 14.70 -28.41 15.56
C GLY A 558 13.86 -28.86 14.36
N SER A 559 12.87 -28.11 13.94
CA SER A 559 12.10 -28.43 12.75
C SER A 559 12.82 -28.01 11.47
N LYS A 560 13.14 -28.98 10.64
CA LYS A 560 13.80 -28.78 9.34
C LYS A 560 12.76 -28.54 8.25
N ILE A 561 12.90 -27.46 7.51
CA ILE A 561 12.12 -27.21 6.30
C ILE A 561 12.61 -28.13 5.19
N PRO A 562 11.74 -28.93 4.55
CA PRO A 562 12.17 -29.82 3.46
C PRO A 562 12.79 -29.05 2.29
N SER A 563 13.83 -29.61 1.67
CA SER A 563 14.57 -28.95 0.57
C SER A 563 13.68 -28.57 -0.61
N ARG A 564 12.61 -29.31 -0.89
CA ARG A 564 11.64 -29.00 -1.94
C ARG A 564 10.87 -27.68 -1.74
N PHE A 565 10.86 -27.11 -0.53
CA PHE A 565 10.33 -25.76 -0.26
C PHE A 565 11.40 -24.68 -0.36
N LEU A 566 12.69 -25.06 -0.33
CA LEU A 566 13.81 -24.13 -0.49
C LEU A 566 14.24 -24.04 -1.96
N LYS A 567 14.29 -25.18 -2.63
CA LYS A 567 14.71 -25.38 -4.01
C LYS A 567 13.59 -26.05 -4.78
N VAL A 568 12.83 -25.26 -5.53
CA VAL A 568 11.57 -25.70 -6.17
C VAL A 568 11.81 -26.81 -7.19
N TYR A 569 12.95 -26.82 -7.86
CA TYR A 569 13.34 -27.90 -8.77
C TYR A 569 13.53 -29.27 -8.12
N ASN A 570 13.56 -29.35 -6.77
CA ASN A 570 13.54 -30.60 -6.02
C ASN A 570 12.14 -31.21 -5.83
N GLN A 571 11.10 -30.53 -6.33
CA GLN A 571 9.75 -31.10 -6.44
C GLN A 571 9.69 -31.97 -7.70
N ALA A 572 9.22 -33.21 -7.57
CA ALA A 572 9.15 -34.16 -8.69
C ALA A 572 8.22 -33.66 -9.82
N GLU A 573 7.18 -32.91 -9.44
CA GLU A 573 6.19 -32.36 -10.35
C GLU A 573 6.70 -31.12 -11.12
N VAL A 574 7.77 -30.48 -10.64
CA VAL A 574 8.38 -29.30 -11.29
C VAL A 574 9.66 -29.68 -12.02
N GLY A 575 10.61 -30.33 -11.32
CA GLY A 575 11.92 -30.67 -11.85
C GLY A 575 12.73 -29.45 -12.32
N PHE A 576 13.84 -29.70 -12.97
CA PHE A 576 14.64 -28.64 -13.61
C PHE A 576 13.93 -28.06 -14.82
N GLU A 577 13.21 -28.88 -15.59
CA GLU A 577 12.51 -28.47 -16.80
C GLU A 577 11.44 -27.41 -16.52
N GLY A 578 10.51 -27.69 -15.58
CA GLY A 578 9.48 -26.73 -15.21
C GLY A 578 10.04 -25.47 -14.55
N TYR A 579 11.12 -25.63 -13.76
CA TYR A 579 11.80 -24.51 -13.13
C TYR A 579 12.44 -23.57 -14.16
N ASP A 580 13.21 -24.12 -15.11
CA ASP A 580 13.92 -23.32 -16.13
C ASP A 580 12.95 -22.58 -17.04
N ALA A 581 11.88 -23.24 -17.49
CA ALA A 581 10.84 -22.59 -18.27
C ALA A 581 10.15 -21.45 -17.47
N GLY A 582 9.92 -21.64 -16.16
CA GLY A 582 9.41 -20.59 -15.30
C GLY A 582 10.39 -19.42 -15.11
N ALA A 583 11.70 -19.72 -15.05
CA ALA A 583 12.75 -18.72 -14.97
C ALA A 583 12.82 -17.87 -16.26
N GLU A 584 12.68 -18.48 -17.43
CA GLU A 584 12.63 -17.77 -18.72
C GLU A 584 11.43 -16.80 -18.78
N LEU A 585 10.25 -17.22 -18.32
CA LEU A 585 9.07 -16.35 -18.25
C LEU A 585 9.33 -15.14 -17.36
N LEU A 586 9.94 -15.34 -16.19
CA LEU A 586 10.27 -14.26 -15.26
C LEU A 586 11.31 -13.32 -15.86
N GLN A 587 12.38 -13.84 -16.45
CA GLN A 587 13.43 -13.05 -17.08
C GLN A 587 12.90 -12.21 -18.25
N LYS A 588 12.07 -12.80 -19.11
CA LYS A 588 11.42 -12.08 -20.21
C LYS A 588 10.59 -10.91 -19.70
N PHE A 589 9.76 -11.14 -18.69
CA PHE A 589 8.93 -10.10 -18.09
C PHE A 589 9.78 -8.97 -17.51
N PHE A 590 10.85 -9.28 -16.78
CA PHE A 590 11.74 -8.27 -16.23
C PHE A 590 12.41 -7.44 -17.33
N LYS A 591 12.92 -8.08 -18.38
CA LYS A 591 13.55 -7.39 -19.52
C LYS A 591 12.60 -6.40 -20.20
N GLU A 592 11.35 -6.81 -20.44
CA GLU A 592 10.32 -5.96 -21.04
C GLU A 592 9.97 -4.77 -20.16
N GLU A 593 9.81 -4.97 -18.85
CA GLU A 593 9.46 -3.90 -17.90
C GLU A 593 10.61 -2.91 -17.68
N LEU A 594 11.85 -3.39 -17.64
CA LEU A 594 13.03 -2.58 -17.36
C LEU A 594 13.37 -1.61 -18.51
N GLN A 595 12.98 -1.91 -19.75
CA GLN A 595 13.14 -0.99 -20.89
C GLN A 595 12.52 0.40 -20.60
N LYS A 596 11.44 0.45 -19.82
CA LYS A 596 10.73 1.69 -19.49
C LYS A 596 11.55 2.65 -18.62
N PHE A 597 12.64 2.17 -18.02
CA PHE A 597 13.52 2.94 -17.14
C PHE A 597 14.81 3.41 -17.83
N LEU A 598 15.13 2.93 -19.04
CA LEU A 598 16.30 3.34 -19.80
C LEU A 598 16.08 4.75 -20.39
N GLN A 599 16.22 5.75 -19.53
CA GLN A 599 16.09 7.18 -19.84
C GLN A 599 17.41 7.88 -19.50
N ASP A 600 17.63 9.06 -20.07
CA ASP A 600 18.89 9.81 -19.88
C ASP A 600 19.12 10.17 -18.40
N ASP A 601 18.05 10.50 -17.69
CA ASP A 601 18.08 10.88 -16.27
C ASP A 601 18.34 9.70 -15.30
N LEU A 602 18.44 8.45 -15.78
CA LEU A 602 18.73 7.31 -14.94
C LEU A 602 20.19 7.34 -14.47
N LEU A 603 20.41 7.14 -13.17
CA LEU A 603 21.75 7.05 -12.59
C LEU A 603 22.61 5.98 -13.28
N HIS A 604 23.91 6.25 -13.45
CA HIS A 604 24.84 5.34 -14.09
C HIS A 604 24.83 3.92 -13.46
N THR A 605 24.85 3.84 -12.12
CA THR A 605 24.72 2.55 -11.41
C THR A 605 23.41 1.84 -11.77
N GLY A 606 22.30 2.59 -11.89
CA GLY A 606 21.02 2.04 -12.32
C GLY A 606 21.08 1.48 -13.76
N LYS A 607 21.70 2.20 -14.68
CA LYS A 607 21.93 1.71 -16.06
C LYS A 607 22.73 0.40 -16.06
N ARG A 608 23.85 0.35 -15.31
CA ARG A 608 24.66 -0.88 -15.17
C ARG A 608 23.87 -2.07 -14.64
N ILE A 609 22.99 -1.86 -13.63
CA ILE A 609 22.16 -2.93 -13.06
C ILE A 609 21.14 -3.43 -14.09
N ILE A 610 20.51 -2.52 -14.85
CA ILE A 610 19.54 -2.90 -15.89
C ILE A 610 20.27 -3.63 -17.02
N ASP A 611 21.41 -3.15 -17.48
CA ASP A 611 22.23 -3.78 -18.54
C ASP A 611 22.66 -5.20 -18.12
N ALA A 612 23.01 -5.41 -16.86
CA ALA A 612 23.30 -6.73 -16.31
C ALA A 612 22.08 -7.67 -16.44
N CYS A 613 20.86 -7.17 -16.16
CA CYS A 613 19.64 -7.96 -16.36
C CYS A 613 19.37 -8.28 -17.83
N LEU A 614 19.55 -7.32 -18.71
CA LEU A 614 19.34 -7.51 -20.15
C LEU A 614 20.33 -8.52 -20.74
N SER A 615 21.56 -8.59 -20.20
CA SER A 615 22.63 -9.53 -20.61
C SER A 615 22.62 -10.86 -19.83
N ASN A 616 21.62 -11.15 -18.99
CA ASN A 616 21.51 -12.38 -18.18
C ASN A 616 22.68 -12.57 -17.20
N ALA A 617 23.10 -11.51 -16.52
CA ALA A 617 24.14 -11.59 -15.51
C ALA A 617 23.82 -12.60 -14.39
N SER A 618 24.85 -13.19 -13.84
CA SER A 618 24.78 -14.08 -12.68
C SER A 618 24.44 -13.31 -11.38
N THR A 619 24.00 -14.03 -10.35
CA THR A 619 23.76 -13.47 -9.03
C THR A 619 24.99 -12.76 -8.46
N ASP A 620 26.18 -13.33 -8.68
CA ASP A 620 27.43 -12.80 -8.19
C ASP A 620 27.85 -11.49 -8.91
N GLU A 621 27.55 -11.35 -10.21
CA GLU A 621 27.75 -10.10 -10.94
C GLU A 621 26.86 -8.97 -10.38
N TYR A 622 25.60 -9.23 -10.06
CA TYR A 622 24.76 -8.24 -9.36
C TYR A 622 25.33 -7.84 -7.99
N ASN A 623 25.86 -8.83 -7.24
CA ASN A 623 26.49 -8.56 -5.97
C ASN A 623 27.81 -7.76 -6.10
N GLN A 624 28.50 -7.85 -7.24
CA GLN A 624 29.68 -6.99 -7.53
C GLN A 624 29.30 -5.55 -7.87
N ILE A 625 28.14 -5.31 -8.50
CA ILE A 625 27.67 -3.94 -8.83
C ILE A 625 27.32 -3.18 -7.56
N VAL A 626 26.55 -3.79 -6.65
CA VAL A 626 26.20 -3.24 -5.33
C VAL A 626 26.34 -4.37 -4.29
N PRO A 627 27.49 -4.42 -3.57
CA PRO A 627 27.78 -5.51 -2.65
C PRO A 627 26.87 -5.60 -1.44
N MET A 628 26.56 -6.83 -0.99
CA MET A 628 25.83 -7.11 0.26
C MET A 628 26.70 -6.88 1.51
N SER A 629 28.01 -6.69 1.39
CA SER A 629 28.91 -6.58 2.54
C SER A 629 29.03 -5.14 3.05
N TYR A 630 29.26 -5.00 4.36
CA TYR A 630 29.41 -3.73 5.07
C TYR A 630 30.69 -2.93 4.72
N GLN A 631 31.49 -3.40 3.79
CA GLN A 631 32.69 -2.70 3.32
C GLN A 631 32.37 -1.87 2.06
N TYR A 632 31.48 -0.90 2.19
CA TYR A 632 31.54 0.26 1.31
C TYR A 632 32.74 1.09 1.75
N THR A 633 33.83 1.01 1.01
CA THR A 633 34.89 2.00 1.08
C THR A 633 34.33 3.31 0.53
N PHE A 634 34.69 4.44 1.14
CA PHE A 634 34.29 5.79 0.75
C PHE A 634 34.47 6.11 -0.74
N ASN A 635 35.30 5.36 -1.44
CA ASN A 635 35.59 5.53 -2.87
C ASN A 635 34.41 5.33 -3.82
N ASN A 636 33.36 4.59 -3.39
CA ASN A 636 32.16 4.42 -4.22
C ASN A 636 31.15 5.56 -4.07
N LEU A 637 31.30 6.39 -3.04
CA LEU A 637 30.51 7.61 -2.86
C LEU A 637 31.07 8.76 -3.73
N GLU A 638 32.37 8.81 -3.95
CA GLU A 638 33.01 9.83 -4.82
C GLU A 638 32.61 9.68 -6.29
N ASP A 639 32.47 8.45 -6.80
CA ASP A 639 31.93 8.19 -8.14
C ASP A 639 30.46 8.63 -8.27
N TYR A 640 29.74 8.62 -7.15
CA TYR A 640 28.35 9.04 -7.06
C TYR A 640 28.21 10.57 -7.03
N GLU A 641 29.07 11.27 -6.29
CA GLU A 641 29.09 12.76 -6.19
C GLU A 641 29.60 13.40 -7.48
N GLN A 642 30.56 12.78 -8.19
CA GLN A 642 31.04 13.28 -9.49
C GLN A 642 29.98 13.18 -10.60
N SER A 643 29.05 12.21 -10.54
CA SER A 643 27.92 12.12 -11.47
C SER A 643 26.81 13.15 -11.17
N SER A 644 26.70 13.60 -9.92
CA SER A 644 25.70 14.60 -9.51
C SER A 644 26.21 16.05 -9.68
N SER A 645 27.54 16.28 -9.66
CA SER A 645 28.12 17.61 -9.84
C SER A 645 28.24 18.05 -11.31
N ASN A 646 28.17 17.11 -12.26
CA ASN A 646 28.14 17.42 -13.70
C ASN A 646 26.77 17.80 -14.28
N ASN A 647 25.72 17.78 -13.47
CA ASN A 647 24.35 18.20 -13.88
C ASN A 647 23.91 19.51 -13.23
N GLY A 648 24.83 20.29 -12.71
CA GLY A 648 24.62 21.60 -12.11
C GLY A 648 25.28 22.71 -12.91
N VAL A 649 24.80 22.98 -14.11
CA VAL A 649 24.91 24.29 -14.81
C VAL A 649 23.61 24.56 -15.52
#